data_b792b953fcf7471caef1ce234c1719aa
#
_entry.id   b792b953fcf7471caef1ce234c1719aa
#
_cell.length_a   1.000
_cell.length_b   1.000
_cell.length_c   1.000
_cell.angle_alpha   90.00
_cell.angle_beta   90.00
_cell.angle_gamma   90.00
#
_symmetry.space_group_name_H-M   'P 1'
#
loop_
_entity.id
_entity.type
_entity.pdbx_description
1 polymer ?
#
loop_
_entity_poly.entity_id
_entity_poly.type
_entity_poly.pdbx_seq_one_letter_code
_entity_poly.pdbx_strand_id
1 'polypeptide(L)'
;MNKTRTVKINMLFIGVVIVFFCFIIIKLSYVSLSNVVNKKDLKAFASSRNTAKETLIASRGSIYDKTGEILARNVNSYTVIAYLEPTRTTDNSNPQHVVDKELTASTLSPLINMTKEKIMEMLKSSAYQVELGPGGRGITELLKEEIESKDLPGISFTKSIKRYYPKSDFLSYTLGYAKTDEKTEIDGEMGIELFYNDKLSGTNGYKEYQQDMFGYQIASTKPIIKKAIDGNNIYLTIDTNIQMFVEQEMEFLERTKMDWANITVMNAKTGEILGSASSPSFNPNTKNISSYYDPFVSFTYEPGSTMKMFSFLAAMENKLYDGKELYTSGSIKIDKYTIEDWNKKGWGDITYDEGFAGSSNVAAAKLSQKLGKEKLREFYEKLGFGYKTGITLPNEQEGNISFKYEVETANAAFGQGLTITPVQMMQAASCIANDGDVIKPYIVDKITDDKGKVIFTGKKEILNKAASKENTDYMKRLMKTVVDGSVKTAYAMNYNVPEFDLIGKTGTAEIAGTTGSYLTGTYNYIRSFTGMFPGNNPEIIFYIVVSKPTNLTAVPTVTKSLVKSIGTYLNLNSSSTKNTPDKKVLSYINKETNWVKEELINKELNPIIIGNGDKIIQQYPNKGAVLNKNDKVFLLTSSSEYKYIDILSWSKKDVSSLFKLMDMTYEEEGYGYVTSYSYKLDDVINKEDKIKIIYKPLYEIKKESTN
;
A
#
# COMPACT_ATOMS: atom_id res chain seq x y z
N MET A 1 85.04 61.17 15.76
CA MET A 1 83.74 61.10 15.13
C MET A 1 83.14 59.75 15.51
N ASN A 2 82.10 59.42 16.10
CA ASN A 2 80.91 60.11 16.48
C ASN A 2 80.14 59.22 17.47
N LYS A 3 80.62 59.02 18.68
CA LYS A 3 79.84 58.26 19.69
C LYS A 3 78.45 58.91 19.95
N THR A 4 78.39 60.22 19.85
CA THR A 4 77.14 60.97 20.04
C THR A 4 76.12 60.82 18.88
N ARG A 5 76.59 60.56 17.67
CA ARG A 5 75.70 60.35 16.49
C ARG A 5 75.07 58.99 16.52
N THR A 6 75.84 57.94 16.91
CA THR A 6 75.39 56.58 17.04
C THR A 6 74.38 56.42 18.18
N VAL A 7 74.57 57.11 19.31
CA VAL A 7 73.64 57.12 20.42
C VAL A 7 72.33 57.77 20.04
N LYS A 8 72.36 58.88 19.30
CA LYS A 8 71.14 59.54 18.78
C LYS A 8 70.36 58.69 17.78
N ILE A 9 71.06 57.99 16.89
CA ILE A 9 70.47 57.03 15.90
C ILE A 9 69.82 55.84 16.62
N ASN A 10 70.48 55.29 17.66
CA ASN A 10 69.95 54.18 18.43
C ASN A 10 68.74 54.63 19.28
N MET A 11 68.74 55.81 19.87
CA MET A 11 67.60 56.40 20.55
C MET A 11 66.42 56.63 19.63
N LEU A 12 66.69 57.13 18.41
CA LEU A 12 65.64 57.27 17.39
C LEU A 12 65.03 55.95 17.00
N PHE A 13 65.89 54.92 16.79
CA PHE A 13 65.46 53.55 16.47
C PHE A 13 64.61 52.95 17.59
N ILE A 14 65.06 53.08 18.86
CA ILE A 14 64.28 52.63 20.04
C ILE A 14 62.95 53.37 20.12
N GLY A 15 62.94 54.69 19.83
CA GLY A 15 61.68 55.46 19.79
C GLY A 15 60.69 54.95 18.75
N VAL A 16 61.19 54.62 17.51
CA VAL A 16 60.37 54.04 16.44
C VAL A 16 59.81 52.68 16.83
N VAL A 17 60.65 51.84 17.47
CA VAL A 17 60.22 50.49 17.94
C VAL A 17 59.15 50.62 19.04
N ILE A 18 59.31 51.57 19.98
CA ILE A 18 58.30 51.81 21.02
C ILE A 18 56.97 52.31 20.42
N VAL A 19 57.02 53.25 19.48
CA VAL A 19 55.81 53.75 18.80
C VAL A 19 55.11 52.62 18.06
N PHE A 20 55.87 51.71 17.36
CA PHE A 20 55.33 50.57 16.68
C PHE A 20 54.66 49.57 17.64
N PHE A 21 55.27 49.29 18.79
CA PHE A 21 54.68 48.46 19.82
C PHE A 21 53.44 49.09 20.45
N CYS A 22 53.45 50.39 20.72
CA CYS A 22 52.27 51.11 21.17
C CYS A 22 51.13 51.03 20.16
N PHE A 23 51.43 51.18 18.86
CA PHE A 23 50.42 51.02 17.83
C PHE A 23 49.82 49.62 17.76
N ILE A 24 50.67 48.57 17.90
CA ILE A 24 50.17 47.17 17.98
C ILE A 24 49.25 46.99 19.21
N ILE A 25 49.68 47.48 20.39
CA ILE A 25 48.88 47.37 21.61
C ILE A 25 47.56 48.13 21.48
N ILE A 26 47.55 49.35 20.93
CA ILE A 26 46.33 50.09 20.67
C ILE A 26 45.41 49.34 19.71
N LYS A 27 45.96 48.74 18.61
CA LYS A 27 45.20 48.03 17.63
C LYS A 27 44.65 46.71 18.19
N LEU A 28 45.42 46.00 18.99
CA LEU A 28 44.96 44.78 19.68
C LEU A 28 43.87 45.11 20.72
N SER A 29 44.06 46.19 21.49
CA SER A 29 43.07 46.67 22.43
C SER A 29 41.77 47.12 21.72
N TYR A 30 41.89 47.80 20.60
CA TYR A 30 40.72 48.16 19.77
C TYR A 30 39.96 46.93 19.28
N VAL A 31 40.67 45.92 18.75
CA VAL A 31 40.05 44.66 18.27
C VAL A 31 39.42 43.89 19.44
N SER A 32 40.08 43.87 20.59
CA SER A 32 39.62 43.12 21.77
C SER A 32 38.40 43.78 22.46
N LEU A 33 38.29 45.10 22.41
CA LEU A 33 37.22 45.89 23.05
C LEU A 33 36.08 46.23 22.08
N SER A 34 36.30 46.16 20.77
CA SER A 34 35.29 46.47 19.75
C SER A 34 34.41 45.27 19.44
N ASN A 35 33.09 45.45 19.50
CA ASN A 35 32.14 44.42 19.06
C ASN A 35 32.13 44.28 17.53
N VAL A 36 32.50 45.33 16.78
CA VAL A 36 32.50 45.38 15.32
C VAL A 36 33.85 45.85 14.79
N VAL A 37 34.56 45.07 13.96
CA VAL A 37 35.81 45.44 13.30
C VAL A 37 35.66 45.15 11.79
N ASN A 38 36.01 46.14 10.96
CA ASN A 38 35.87 46.06 9.50
C ASN A 38 34.46 45.63 9.04
N LYS A 39 33.43 46.22 9.63
CA LYS A 39 32.00 45.91 9.36
C LYS A 39 31.57 44.47 9.71
N LYS A 40 32.41 43.71 10.43
CA LYS A 40 32.03 42.37 10.93
C LYS A 40 31.82 42.44 12.42
N ASP A 41 30.68 41.97 12.88
CA ASP A 41 30.41 41.73 14.29
C ASP A 41 31.25 40.54 14.78
N LEU A 42 32.26 40.84 15.63
CA LEU A 42 33.20 39.82 16.11
C LEU A 42 32.55 38.86 17.09
N LYS A 43 31.54 39.29 17.86
CA LYS A 43 30.80 38.39 18.74
C LYS A 43 29.93 37.42 17.94
N ALA A 44 29.20 37.94 16.96
CA ALA A 44 28.40 37.11 16.06
C ALA A 44 29.30 36.15 15.26
N PHE A 45 30.46 36.61 14.78
CA PHE A 45 31.44 35.78 14.06
C PHE A 45 32.06 34.70 14.95
N ALA A 46 32.47 35.04 16.18
CA ALA A 46 33.00 34.04 17.14
C ALA A 46 31.91 33.05 17.56
N SER A 47 30.71 33.52 17.82
CA SER A 47 29.55 32.68 18.12
C SER A 47 29.26 31.72 16.98
N SER A 48 29.22 32.19 15.73
CA SER A 48 28.92 31.32 14.56
C SER A 48 30.02 30.27 14.29
N ARG A 49 31.28 30.55 14.65
CA ARG A 49 32.38 29.55 14.55
C ARG A 49 32.39 28.53 15.67
N ASN A 50 31.95 28.95 16.87
CA ASN A 50 31.99 28.11 18.05
C ASN A 50 30.64 27.47 18.36
N THR A 51 29.64 27.67 17.54
CA THR A 51 28.32 27.04 17.71
C THR A 51 28.16 25.93 16.66
N ALA A 52 27.90 24.72 17.11
CA ALA A 52 27.48 23.58 16.28
C ALA A 52 25.98 23.37 16.39
N LYS A 53 25.37 23.00 15.29
CA LYS A 53 23.96 22.66 15.22
C LYS A 53 23.83 21.24 14.67
N GLU A 54 23.36 20.33 15.50
CA GLU A 54 23.07 18.96 15.17
C GLU A 54 21.56 18.80 14.90
N THR A 55 21.19 18.25 13.76
CA THR A 55 19.79 17.98 13.44
C THR A 55 19.31 16.75 14.22
N LEU A 56 18.21 16.89 14.92
CA LEU A 56 17.48 15.77 15.54
C LEU A 56 16.41 15.34 14.54
N ILE A 57 16.66 14.22 13.86
CA ILE A 57 15.80 13.74 12.78
C ILE A 57 14.50 13.23 13.39
N ALA A 58 13.36 13.68 12.83
CA ALA A 58 12.05 13.15 13.14
C ALA A 58 11.91 11.73 12.58
N SER A 59 11.26 10.84 13.33
CA SER A 59 10.93 9.52 12.83
C SER A 59 9.75 9.62 11.85
N ARG A 60 9.89 9.00 10.67
CA ARG A 60 8.77 8.92 9.72
C ARG A 60 7.67 8.04 10.29
N GLY A 61 6.42 8.48 10.22
CA GLY A 61 5.25 7.74 10.69
C GLY A 61 5.10 6.38 10.00
N SER A 62 4.48 5.44 10.68
CA SER A 62 4.20 4.10 10.14
C SER A 62 2.90 4.06 9.34
N ILE A 63 2.81 3.09 8.41
CA ILE A 63 1.59 2.80 7.66
C ILE A 63 1.07 1.45 8.12
N TYR A 64 -0.22 1.40 8.42
CA TYR A 64 -0.92 0.23 8.94
C TYR A 64 -2.09 -0.14 8.04
N ASP A 65 -2.51 -1.39 8.08
CA ASP A 65 -3.82 -1.82 7.60
C ASP A 65 -4.93 -1.38 8.56
N LYS A 66 -6.19 -1.68 8.25
CA LYS A 66 -7.33 -1.30 9.09
C LYS A 66 -7.34 -1.97 10.47
N THR A 67 -6.62 -3.07 10.65
CA THR A 67 -6.52 -3.82 11.91
C THR A 67 -5.35 -3.37 12.78
N GLY A 68 -4.46 -2.54 12.25
CA GLY A 68 -3.25 -2.08 12.89
C GLY A 68 -2.01 -2.93 12.58
N GLU A 69 -2.10 -3.81 11.57
CA GLU A 69 -0.93 -4.54 11.09
C GLU A 69 0.01 -3.61 10.32
N ILE A 70 1.32 -3.74 10.57
CA ILE A 70 2.33 -2.86 9.99
C ILE A 70 2.56 -3.21 8.51
N LEU A 71 2.32 -2.24 7.64
CA LEU A 71 2.60 -2.31 6.21
C LEU A 71 3.90 -1.62 5.81
N ALA A 72 4.26 -0.53 6.52
CA ALA A 72 5.53 0.15 6.35
C ALA A 72 5.98 0.79 7.66
N ARG A 73 7.27 0.64 8.00
CA ARG A 73 7.87 1.23 9.20
C ARG A 73 9.34 1.59 8.98
N ASN A 74 9.90 2.34 9.91
CA ASN A 74 11.33 2.58 9.94
C ASN A 74 12.01 1.44 10.73
N VAL A 75 13.21 1.06 10.26
CA VAL A 75 14.08 0.12 10.97
C VAL A 75 15.50 0.68 11.01
N ASN A 76 16.25 0.33 12.06
CA ASN A 76 17.67 0.62 12.10
C ASN A 76 18.35 -0.07 10.92
N SER A 77 19.31 0.61 10.34
CA SER A 77 20.20 0.09 9.34
C SER A 77 21.61 0.59 9.57
N TYR A 78 22.59 -0.05 8.97
CA TYR A 78 23.98 0.28 9.15
C TYR A 78 24.71 0.34 7.82
N THR A 79 25.71 1.22 7.74
CA THR A 79 26.62 1.30 6.60
C THR A 79 28.00 0.82 7.06
N VAL A 80 28.57 -0.11 6.34
CA VAL A 80 29.90 -0.65 6.62
C VAL A 80 30.96 0.38 6.21
N ILE A 81 31.78 0.80 7.17
CA ILE A 81 32.89 1.74 7.00
C ILE A 81 34.19 0.99 7.16
N ALA A 82 35.12 1.15 6.21
CA ALA A 82 36.47 0.67 6.31
C ALA A 82 37.43 1.85 6.52
N TYR A 83 38.09 1.90 7.68
CA TYR A 83 39.14 2.86 7.95
C TYR A 83 40.45 2.39 7.34
N LEU A 84 41.06 3.22 6.52
CA LEU A 84 42.25 2.85 5.72
C LEU A 84 43.56 3.50 6.24
N GLU A 85 43.46 4.58 7.01
CA GLU A 85 44.60 5.38 7.46
C GLU A 85 45.33 4.73 8.66
N PRO A 86 46.57 4.30 8.51
CA PRO A 86 47.33 3.62 9.56
C PRO A 86 47.54 4.45 10.83
N THR A 87 47.59 5.78 10.71
CA THR A 87 47.78 6.70 11.86
C THR A 87 46.63 6.65 12.87
N ARG A 88 45.51 6.03 12.51
CA ARG A 88 44.36 5.77 13.41
C ARG A 88 44.74 4.74 14.50
N THR A 89 45.67 3.85 14.21
CA THR A 89 46.09 2.85 15.15
C THR A 89 47.16 3.41 16.11
N THR A 90 46.82 3.52 17.38
CA THR A 90 47.72 3.96 18.44
C THR A 90 48.37 2.75 19.19
N ASP A 91 47.73 1.59 19.12
CA ASP A 91 48.18 0.34 19.70
C ASP A 91 48.18 -0.74 18.61
N ASN A 92 49.35 -1.24 18.26
CA ASN A 92 49.55 -2.28 17.25
C ASN A 92 48.96 -3.65 17.65
N SER A 93 48.70 -3.87 18.94
CA SER A 93 48.00 -5.08 19.39
C SER A 93 46.50 -5.05 19.12
N ASN A 94 45.94 -3.86 18.87
CA ASN A 94 44.51 -3.65 18.51
C ASN A 94 44.38 -2.65 17.36
N PRO A 95 44.65 -3.06 16.11
CA PRO A 95 44.63 -2.19 14.95
C PRO A 95 43.26 -1.59 14.70
N GLN A 96 43.20 -0.27 14.50
CA GLN A 96 41.97 0.50 14.22
C GLN A 96 41.82 0.84 12.74
N HIS A 97 42.62 0.25 11.84
CA HIS A 97 42.56 0.39 10.39
C HIS A 97 42.61 -1.00 9.72
N VAL A 98 42.22 -1.09 8.46
CA VAL A 98 42.26 -2.35 7.68
C VAL A 98 43.71 -2.73 7.42
N VAL A 99 44.19 -3.80 8.10
CA VAL A 99 45.55 -4.31 7.98
C VAL A 99 45.67 -5.27 6.80
N ASP A 100 44.79 -6.27 6.74
CA ASP A 100 44.75 -7.25 5.64
C ASP A 100 43.56 -7.00 4.74
N LYS A 101 43.83 -6.31 3.61
CA LYS A 101 42.81 -5.97 2.61
C LYS A 101 42.24 -7.20 1.91
N GLU A 102 43.07 -8.22 1.70
CA GLU A 102 42.68 -9.46 1.00
C GLU A 102 41.76 -10.31 1.86
N LEU A 103 42.08 -10.51 3.13
CA LEU A 103 41.22 -11.18 4.10
C LEU A 103 39.90 -10.42 4.29
N THR A 104 39.96 -9.10 4.48
CA THR A 104 38.80 -8.26 4.66
C THR A 104 37.86 -8.36 3.47
N ALA A 105 38.36 -8.23 2.23
CA ALA A 105 37.56 -8.31 1.03
C ALA A 105 36.96 -9.70 0.82
N SER A 106 37.71 -10.77 1.05
CA SER A 106 37.21 -12.14 0.89
C SER A 106 36.14 -12.51 1.92
N THR A 107 36.27 -12.01 3.16
CA THR A 107 35.30 -12.25 4.23
C THR A 107 34.01 -11.45 4.01
N LEU A 108 34.11 -10.19 3.62
CA LEU A 108 32.92 -9.33 3.42
C LEU A 108 32.17 -9.62 2.12
N SER A 109 32.84 -10.08 1.07
CA SER A 109 32.25 -10.32 -0.26
C SER A 109 30.93 -11.11 -0.21
N PRO A 110 30.84 -12.30 0.40
CA PRO A 110 29.59 -13.06 0.48
C PRO A 110 28.54 -12.40 1.39
N LEU A 111 28.97 -11.66 2.42
CA LEU A 111 28.10 -11.11 3.44
C LEU A 111 27.35 -9.87 2.92
N ILE A 112 28.04 -8.99 2.18
CA ILE A 112 27.44 -7.75 1.67
C ILE A 112 27.07 -7.83 0.18
N ASN A 113 27.07 -9.03 -0.40
CA ASN A 113 26.73 -9.28 -1.80
C ASN A 113 27.47 -8.35 -2.78
N MET A 114 28.78 -8.22 -2.61
CA MET A 114 29.68 -7.49 -3.49
C MET A 114 30.82 -8.38 -3.92
N THR A 115 31.35 -8.18 -5.15
CA THR A 115 32.50 -8.95 -5.59
C THR A 115 33.75 -8.56 -4.80
N LYS A 116 34.62 -9.53 -4.54
CA LYS A 116 35.89 -9.33 -3.83
C LYS A 116 36.75 -8.25 -4.49
N GLU A 117 36.80 -8.24 -5.82
CA GLU A 117 37.57 -7.27 -6.63
C GLU A 117 37.09 -5.83 -6.39
N LYS A 118 35.77 -5.63 -6.32
CA LYS A 118 35.18 -4.31 -6.07
C LYS A 118 35.47 -3.82 -4.64
N ILE A 119 35.39 -4.69 -3.65
CA ILE A 119 35.77 -4.35 -2.28
C ILE A 119 37.26 -4.03 -2.22
N MET A 120 38.12 -4.83 -2.85
CA MET A 120 39.57 -4.60 -2.93
C MET A 120 39.90 -3.26 -3.59
N GLU A 121 39.20 -2.86 -4.65
CA GLU A 121 39.36 -1.55 -5.29
C GLU A 121 39.09 -0.41 -4.29
N MET A 122 37.99 -0.50 -3.53
CA MET A 122 37.65 0.47 -2.49
C MET A 122 38.67 0.52 -1.36
N LEU A 123 39.15 -0.61 -0.90
CA LEU A 123 40.18 -0.72 0.16
C LEU A 123 41.56 -0.20 -0.29
N LYS A 124 41.86 -0.05 -1.60
CA LYS A 124 43.06 0.55 -2.14
C LYS A 124 43.01 2.09 -2.20
N SER A 125 41.90 2.71 -1.87
CA SER A 125 41.76 4.16 -1.82
C SER A 125 42.79 4.79 -0.87
N SER A 126 43.23 6.02 -1.17
CA SER A 126 44.06 6.84 -0.28
C SER A 126 43.23 7.70 0.70
N ALA A 127 41.92 7.51 0.75
CA ALA A 127 41.04 8.20 1.69
C ALA A 127 41.25 7.69 3.12
N TYR A 128 40.98 8.55 4.11
CA TYR A 128 41.03 8.19 5.52
C TYR A 128 40.11 6.99 5.84
N GLN A 129 38.92 6.99 5.25
CA GLN A 129 37.91 5.93 5.32
C GLN A 129 37.12 5.82 4.02
N VAL A 130 36.50 4.67 3.80
CA VAL A 130 35.59 4.44 2.68
C VAL A 130 34.33 3.73 3.16
N GLU A 131 33.19 4.04 2.54
CA GLU A 131 31.98 3.26 2.69
C GLU A 131 31.99 2.09 1.71
N LEU A 132 31.73 0.89 2.17
CA LEU A 132 31.66 -0.30 1.31
C LEU A 132 30.28 -0.42 0.66
N GLY A 133 30.00 0.45 -0.31
CA GLY A 133 28.73 0.48 -1.03
C GLY A 133 28.79 -0.11 -2.45
N PRO A 134 27.65 -0.50 -3.02
CA PRO A 134 26.29 -0.38 -2.47
C PRO A 134 25.91 -1.47 -1.46
N GLY A 135 26.50 -2.68 -1.50
CA GLY A 135 26.09 -3.84 -0.71
C GLY A 135 26.26 -3.69 0.81
N GLY A 136 27.27 -2.93 1.27
CA GLY A 136 27.46 -2.63 2.68
C GLY A 136 26.64 -1.44 3.21
N ARG A 137 25.76 -0.83 2.37
CA ARG A 137 24.86 0.22 2.83
C ARG A 137 23.49 -0.35 3.21
N GLY A 138 22.92 0.15 4.30
CA GLY A 138 21.58 -0.24 4.75
C GLY A 138 21.45 -1.68 5.21
N ILE A 139 22.52 -2.29 5.69
CA ILE A 139 22.52 -3.65 6.23
C ILE A 139 21.70 -3.72 7.52
N THR A 140 21.20 -4.92 7.82
CA THR A 140 20.43 -5.19 9.04
C THR A 140 21.30 -5.26 10.28
N GLU A 141 20.70 -5.14 11.48
CA GLU A 141 21.38 -5.39 12.76
C GLU A 141 22.03 -6.76 12.79
N LEU A 142 21.29 -7.79 12.37
CA LEU A 142 21.78 -9.17 12.36
C LEU A 142 23.04 -9.34 11.49
N LEU A 143 23.03 -8.76 10.28
CA LEU A 143 24.19 -8.80 9.39
C LEU A 143 25.37 -7.99 9.93
N LYS A 144 25.10 -6.87 10.61
CA LYS A 144 26.11 -6.09 11.33
C LYS A 144 26.78 -6.95 12.40
N GLU A 145 25.99 -7.61 13.27
CA GLU A 145 26.49 -8.50 14.32
C GLU A 145 27.30 -9.68 13.74
N GLU A 146 26.86 -10.24 12.62
CA GLU A 146 27.60 -11.28 11.91
C GLU A 146 28.96 -10.77 11.40
N ILE A 147 29.03 -9.57 10.83
CA ILE A 147 30.29 -8.96 10.38
C ILE A 147 31.19 -8.63 11.60
N GLU A 148 30.62 -8.09 12.68
CA GLU A 148 31.35 -7.81 13.92
C GLU A 148 31.99 -9.09 14.48
N SER A 149 31.31 -10.23 14.42
CA SER A 149 31.83 -11.54 14.87
C SER A 149 33.05 -12.04 14.10
N LYS A 150 33.37 -11.46 12.94
CA LYS A 150 34.57 -11.80 12.14
C LYS A 150 35.80 -11.06 12.60
N ASP A 151 35.66 -10.11 13.51
CA ASP A 151 36.76 -9.40 14.18
C ASP A 151 37.78 -8.75 13.21
N LEU A 152 37.24 -8.12 12.15
CA LEU A 152 38.03 -7.51 11.07
C LEU A 152 38.56 -6.13 11.50
N PRO A 153 39.85 -5.94 11.63
CA PRO A 153 40.46 -4.67 12.04
C PRO A 153 40.05 -3.53 11.08
N GLY A 154 39.69 -2.37 11.63
CA GLY A 154 39.32 -1.18 10.84
C GLY A 154 37.97 -1.21 10.22
N ILE A 155 37.16 -2.26 10.38
CA ILE A 155 35.76 -2.26 9.99
C ILE A 155 34.90 -1.66 11.11
N SER A 156 33.99 -0.80 10.76
CA SER A 156 33.09 -0.12 11.68
C SER A 156 31.74 0.11 11.00
N PHE A 157 30.75 0.63 11.75
CA PHE A 157 29.40 0.82 11.25
C PHE A 157 28.88 2.22 11.60
N THR A 158 28.32 2.87 10.60
CA THR A 158 27.55 4.08 10.80
C THR A 158 26.07 3.72 10.85
N LYS A 159 25.41 4.04 11.97
CA LYS A 159 23.98 3.80 12.14
C LYS A 159 23.18 4.78 11.27
N SER A 160 22.20 4.26 10.57
CA SER A 160 21.21 5.02 9.80
C SER A 160 19.81 4.43 9.99
N ILE A 161 18.81 5.04 9.37
CA ILE A 161 17.44 4.57 9.40
C ILE A 161 17.01 4.32 7.96
N LYS A 162 16.32 3.20 7.71
CA LYS A 162 15.71 2.94 6.42
C LYS A 162 14.24 2.62 6.55
N ARG A 163 13.50 2.91 5.48
CA ARG A 163 12.12 2.46 5.34
C ARG A 163 12.08 0.97 5.03
N TYR A 164 11.18 0.24 5.68
CA TYR A 164 11.06 -1.20 5.55
C TYR A 164 9.60 -1.61 5.37
N TYR A 165 9.37 -2.50 4.41
CA TYR A 165 8.08 -3.05 4.03
C TYR A 165 8.08 -4.55 4.33
N PRO A 166 7.48 -4.98 5.46
CA PRO A 166 7.61 -6.37 5.94
C PRO A 166 7.08 -7.42 4.98
N LYS A 167 6.14 -7.04 4.11
CA LYS A 167 5.45 -7.96 3.20
C LYS A 167 5.95 -7.89 1.75
N SER A 168 7.15 -7.38 1.53
CA SER A 168 7.79 -7.31 0.20
C SER A 168 6.93 -6.58 -0.86
N ASP A 169 6.46 -7.30 -1.89
CA ASP A 169 5.69 -6.79 -3.02
C ASP A 169 4.20 -6.59 -2.76
N PHE A 170 3.74 -7.00 -1.57
CA PHE A 170 2.36 -6.85 -1.13
C PHE A 170 1.91 -5.38 -1.14
N LEU A 171 0.82 -5.09 -1.86
CA LEU A 171 0.23 -3.76 -1.99
C LEU A 171 1.21 -2.71 -2.56
N SER A 172 2.13 -3.15 -3.43
CA SER A 172 3.31 -2.40 -3.85
C SER A 172 3.01 -1.00 -4.38
N TYR A 173 2.08 -0.86 -5.32
CA TYR A 173 1.73 0.44 -5.91
C TYR A 173 0.99 1.34 -4.95
N THR A 174 0.10 0.80 -4.15
CA THR A 174 -0.67 1.57 -3.18
C THR A 174 0.21 2.12 -2.08
N LEU A 175 1.07 1.28 -1.48
CA LEU A 175 2.06 1.75 -0.50
C LEU A 175 3.07 2.66 -1.17
N GLY A 176 3.56 2.26 -2.34
CA GLY A 176 4.68 2.88 -2.96
C GLY A 176 5.98 2.59 -2.20
N TYR A 177 6.91 3.51 -2.26
CA TYR A 177 8.16 3.43 -1.50
C TYR A 177 8.67 4.81 -1.11
N ALA A 178 9.53 4.82 -0.10
CA ALA A 178 10.30 5.98 0.32
C ALA A 178 11.79 5.70 0.20
N LYS A 179 12.58 6.76 -0.03
CA LYS A 179 14.02 6.71 -0.19
C LYS A 179 14.68 7.51 0.91
N THR A 180 15.75 6.96 1.48
CA THR A 180 16.60 7.69 2.42
C THR A 180 17.66 8.46 1.63
N ASP A 181 17.78 9.75 1.89
CA ASP A 181 18.80 10.61 1.29
C ASP A 181 20.14 10.50 2.04
N GLU A 182 21.15 11.27 1.57
CA GLU A 182 22.49 11.30 2.20
C GLU A 182 22.47 11.91 3.61
N LYS A 183 21.42 12.69 3.94
CA LYS A 183 21.23 13.33 5.27
C LYS A 183 20.40 12.45 6.22
N THR A 184 20.08 11.23 5.82
CA THR A 184 19.21 10.28 6.55
C THR A 184 17.74 10.71 6.64
N GLU A 185 17.30 11.69 5.85
CA GLU A 185 15.89 12.02 5.69
C GLU A 185 15.21 11.00 4.76
N ILE A 186 13.97 10.64 5.09
CA ILE A 186 13.21 9.62 4.33
C ILE A 186 12.06 10.32 3.60
N ASP A 187 12.16 10.39 2.27
CA ASP A 187 11.16 10.99 1.40
C ASP A 187 10.38 9.95 0.61
N GLY A 188 9.06 10.17 0.50
CA GLY A 188 8.17 9.34 -0.30
C GLY A 188 8.31 9.63 -1.78
N GLU A 189 8.44 8.56 -2.58
CA GLU A 189 8.66 8.63 -4.02
C GLU A 189 7.45 8.14 -4.83
N MET A 190 6.58 7.34 -4.22
CA MET A 190 5.45 6.70 -4.89
C MET A 190 4.34 6.33 -3.91
N GLY A 191 3.10 6.14 -4.39
CA GLY A 191 1.98 5.64 -3.61
C GLY A 191 1.59 6.53 -2.42
N ILE A 192 1.11 5.92 -1.35
CA ILE A 192 0.76 6.59 -0.08
C ILE A 192 1.98 7.27 0.53
N GLU A 193 3.17 6.68 0.39
CA GLU A 193 4.42 7.29 0.86
C GLU A 193 4.65 8.66 0.23
N LEU A 194 4.38 8.82 -1.06
CA LEU A 194 4.48 10.10 -1.76
C LEU A 194 3.31 11.02 -1.44
N PHE A 195 2.07 10.53 -1.56
CA PHE A 195 0.88 11.37 -1.42
C PHE A 195 0.79 12.02 -0.04
N TYR A 196 1.17 11.28 0.99
CA TYR A 196 1.17 11.74 2.38
C TYR A 196 2.57 12.04 2.93
N ASN A 197 3.53 12.36 2.05
CA ASN A 197 4.90 12.61 2.49
C ASN A 197 4.98 13.66 3.61
N ASP A 198 4.29 14.78 3.45
CA ASP A 198 4.26 15.86 4.45
C ASP A 198 3.70 15.44 5.81
N LYS A 199 2.78 14.45 5.83
CA LYS A 199 2.21 13.93 7.07
C LYS A 199 3.14 12.90 7.71
N LEU A 200 3.76 12.05 6.88
CA LEU A 200 4.62 10.97 7.34
C LEU A 200 5.98 11.46 7.82
N SER A 201 6.58 12.51 7.23
CA SER A 201 7.97 12.91 7.49
C SER A 201 8.20 13.56 8.86
N GLY A 202 7.18 14.15 9.45
CA GLY A 202 7.33 14.89 10.72
C GLY A 202 8.08 16.21 10.57
N THR A 203 8.65 16.69 11.65
CA THR A 203 9.43 17.94 11.68
C THR A 203 10.69 17.75 12.48
N ASN A 204 11.84 17.93 11.84
CA ASN A 204 13.13 17.80 12.51
C ASN A 204 13.31 18.82 13.64
N GLY A 205 13.90 18.36 14.72
CA GLY A 205 14.41 19.19 15.80
C GLY A 205 15.86 19.57 15.56
N TYR A 206 16.45 20.19 16.55
CA TYR A 206 17.89 20.45 16.57
C TYR A 206 18.42 20.56 17.98
N LYS A 207 19.73 20.26 18.13
CA LYS A 207 20.55 20.52 19.30
C LYS A 207 21.61 21.53 18.89
N GLU A 208 21.60 22.69 19.48
CA GLU A 208 22.59 23.75 19.27
C GLU A 208 23.46 23.89 20.52
N TYR A 209 24.76 23.78 20.37
CA TYR A 209 25.72 23.82 21.48
C TYR A 209 27.01 24.52 21.09
N GLN A 210 27.71 25.05 22.09
CA GLN A 210 29.04 25.60 21.88
C GLN A 210 30.07 24.48 21.79
N GLN A 211 30.97 24.59 20.82
CA GLN A 211 32.05 23.65 20.59
C GLN A 211 33.42 24.34 20.68
N ASP A 212 34.43 23.57 21.06
CA ASP A 212 35.82 24.01 21.02
C ASP A 212 36.40 23.98 19.59
N MET A 213 37.67 24.30 19.45
CA MET A 213 38.37 24.29 18.16
C MET A 213 38.49 22.90 17.53
N PHE A 214 38.28 21.86 18.31
CA PHE A 214 38.33 20.45 17.86
C PHE A 214 36.92 19.87 17.59
N GLY A 215 35.87 20.68 17.80
CA GLY A 215 34.48 20.28 17.57
C GLY A 215 33.80 19.60 18.75
N TYR A 216 34.44 19.53 19.92
CA TYR A 216 33.84 18.96 21.11
C TYR A 216 32.92 19.95 21.84
N GLN A 217 31.77 19.47 22.33
CA GLN A 217 30.84 20.27 23.09
C GLN A 217 31.52 20.80 24.38
N ILE A 218 31.44 22.11 24.61
CA ILE A 218 31.95 22.75 25.83
C ILE A 218 31.02 22.39 26.99
N ALA A 219 31.52 21.64 27.97
CA ALA A 219 30.73 21.08 29.07
C ALA A 219 30.07 22.14 29.97
N SER A 220 30.63 23.36 30.03
CA SER A 220 30.09 24.47 30.85
C SER A 220 28.89 25.19 30.21
N THR A 221 28.54 24.89 28.97
CA THR A 221 27.43 25.52 28.23
C THR A 221 26.24 24.59 28.08
N LYS A 222 25.04 25.08 28.43
CA LYS A 222 23.81 24.31 28.22
C LYS A 222 23.41 24.36 26.76
N PRO A 223 23.16 23.20 26.11
CA PRO A 223 22.66 23.16 24.74
C PRO A 223 21.22 23.69 24.66
N ILE A 224 20.89 24.33 23.55
CA ILE A 224 19.51 24.63 23.16
C ILE A 224 18.98 23.41 22.41
N ILE A 225 17.93 22.77 22.91
CA ILE A 225 17.34 21.58 22.31
C ILE A 225 15.92 21.90 21.89
N LYS A 226 15.67 21.85 20.57
CA LYS A 226 14.33 21.77 20.02
C LYS A 226 14.06 20.31 19.63
N LYS A 227 13.14 19.65 20.32
CA LYS A 227 12.80 18.24 20.03
C LYS A 227 12.24 18.10 18.63
N ALA A 228 12.53 16.99 17.97
CA ALA A 228 11.82 16.58 16.77
C ALA A 228 10.35 16.27 17.11
N ILE A 229 9.48 16.44 16.12
CA ILE A 229 8.08 15.98 16.14
C ILE A 229 7.99 14.87 15.10
N ASP A 230 7.71 13.66 15.56
CA ASP A 230 7.61 12.51 14.68
C ASP A 230 6.43 12.63 13.71
N GLY A 231 6.53 11.94 12.59
CA GLY A 231 5.50 11.92 11.56
C GLY A 231 4.23 11.20 12.03
N ASN A 232 3.14 11.54 11.38
CA ASN A 232 1.83 10.95 11.66
C ASN A 232 1.75 9.52 11.13
N ASN A 233 1.03 8.66 11.83
CA ASN A 233 0.74 7.31 11.39
C ASN A 233 -0.51 7.26 10.52
N ILE A 234 -0.48 6.47 9.46
CA ILE A 234 -1.58 6.31 8.51
C ILE A 234 -2.15 4.91 8.62
N TYR A 235 -3.45 4.80 8.78
CA TYR A 235 -4.20 3.55 8.75
C TYR A 235 -4.99 3.49 7.45
N LEU A 236 -4.76 2.46 6.65
CA LEU A 236 -5.46 2.24 5.40
C LEU A 236 -6.78 1.49 5.65
N THR A 237 -7.71 1.59 4.71
CA THR A 237 -8.95 0.78 4.69
C THR A 237 -8.70 -0.66 4.29
N ILE A 238 -7.48 -0.98 3.88
CA ILE A 238 -7.04 -2.30 3.42
C ILE A 238 -7.27 -3.36 4.50
N ASP A 239 -7.92 -4.44 4.12
CA ASP A 239 -8.02 -5.67 4.89
C ASP A 239 -6.93 -6.64 4.42
N THR A 240 -5.97 -6.95 5.28
CA THR A 240 -4.83 -7.79 4.90
C THR A 240 -5.25 -9.17 4.37
N ASN A 241 -6.36 -9.76 4.83
CA ASN A 241 -6.83 -11.05 4.30
C ASN A 241 -7.42 -10.91 2.90
N ILE A 242 -8.22 -9.86 2.66
CA ILE A 242 -8.77 -9.57 1.31
C ILE A 242 -7.64 -9.22 0.36
N GLN A 243 -6.69 -8.40 0.80
CA GLN A 243 -5.50 -8.08 -0.01
C GLN A 243 -4.71 -9.34 -0.37
N MET A 244 -4.53 -10.26 0.57
CA MET A 244 -3.86 -11.53 0.31
C MET A 244 -4.59 -12.34 -0.79
N PHE A 245 -5.92 -12.41 -0.76
CA PHE A 245 -6.67 -13.08 -1.84
C PHE A 245 -6.47 -12.39 -3.19
N VAL A 246 -6.43 -11.05 -3.18
CA VAL A 246 -6.18 -10.26 -4.39
C VAL A 246 -4.77 -10.52 -4.95
N GLU A 247 -3.74 -10.57 -4.09
CA GLU A 247 -2.35 -10.87 -4.49
C GLU A 247 -2.21 -12.29 -5.06
N GLN A 248 -2.85 -13.28 -4.44
CA GLN A 248 -2.86 -14.66 -4.95
C GLN A 248 -3.42 -14.75 -6.38
N GLU A 249 -4.51 -14.04 -6.63
CA GLU A 249 -5.13 -14.03 -7.96
C GLU A 249 -4.29 -13.22 -8.96
N MET A 250 -3.61 -12.16 -8.51
CA MET A 250 -2.69 -11.41 -9.35
C MET A 250 -1.48 -12.27 -9.75
N GLU A 251 -0.88 -13.01 -8.81
CA GLU A 251 0.20 -13.95 -9.12
C GLU A 251 -0.23 -15.02 -10.13
N PHE A 252 -1.48 -15.53 -10.03
CA PHE A 252 -2.02 -16.43 -11.04
C PHE A 252 -2.09 -15.77 -12.42
N LEU A 253 -2.55 -14.50 -12.52
CA LEU A 253 -2.59 -13.76 -13.77
C LEU A 253 -1.18 -13.56 -14.36
N GLU A 254 -0.21 -13.19 -13.55
CA GLU A 254 1.19 -12.97 -13.98
C GLU A 254 1.80 -14.23 -14.62
N ARG A 255 1.48 -15.41 -14.09
CA ARG A 255 1.91 -16.69 -14.70
C ARG A 255 1.31 -16.94 -16.09
N THR A 256 0.19 -16.28 -16.42
CA THR A 256 -0.49 -16.46 -17.72
C THR A 256 0.05 -15.57 -18.83
N LYS A 257 1.04 -14.72 -18.57
CA LYS A 257 1.59 -13.71 -19.46
C LYS A 257 0.53 -12.69 -19.94
N MET A 258 0.76 -11.46 -19.63
CA MET A 258 -0.10 -10.31 -19.95
C MET A 258 0.77 -9.05 -20.00
N ASP A 259 0.24 -7.92 -20.50
CA ASP A 259 0.96 -6.65 -20.47
C ASP A 259 0.84 -5.98 -19.08
N TRP A 260 -0.38 -5.86 -18.59
CA TRP A 260 -0.68 -5.32 -17.27
C TRP A 260 -2.03 -5.82 -16.77
N ALA A 261 -2.24 -5.75 -15.47
CA ALA A 261 -3.52 -6.05 -14.85
C ALA A 261 -3.75 -5.21 -13.58
N ASN A 262 -5.03 -5.10 -13.20
CA ASN A 262 -5.44 -4.62 -11.88
C ASN A 262 -6.61 -5.48 -11.37
N ILE A 263 -6.56 -5.83 -10.11
CA ILE A 263 -7.66 -6.42 -9.33
C ILE A 263 -7.91 -5.50 -8.15
N THR A 264 -9.12 -4.98 -8.02
CA THR A 264 -9.50 -4.13 -6.87
C THR A 264 -10.80 -4.59 -6.27
N VAL A 265 -10.88 -4.57 -4.94
CA VAL A 265 -12.04 -4.93 -4.13
C VAL A 265 -12.43 -3.74 -3.26
N MET A 266 -13.70 -3.38 -3.26
CA MET A 266 -14.25 -2.25 -2.54
C MET A 266 -15.47 -2.68 -1.71
N ASN A 267 -15.60 -2.15 -0.51
CA ASN A 267 -16.85 -2.23 0.26
C ASN A 267 -17.92 -1.42 -0.47
N ALA A 268 -18.97 -2.10 -0.91
CA ALA A 268 -20.03 -1.48 -1.69
C ALA A 268 -20.78 -0.37 -0.92
N LYS A 269 -20.90 -0.49 0.40
CA LYS A 269 -21.69 0.41 1.23
C LYS A 269 -20.95 1.67 1.67
N THR A 270 -19.62 1.56 1.83
CA THR A 270 -18.80 2.66 2.39
C THR A 270 -17.90 3.32 1.35
N GLY A 271 -17.48 2.63 0.29
CA GLY A 271 -16.47 3.08 -0.66
C GLY A 271 -15.03 2.80 -0.23
N GLU A 272 -14.82 2.06 0.88
CA GLU A 272 -13.51 1.62 1.33
C GLU A 272 -12.86 0.68 0.33
N ILE A 273 -11.66 0.97 -0.13
CA ILE A 273 -10.84 0.01 -0.86
C ILE A 273 -10.30 -1.00 0.14
N LEU A 274 -10.76 -2.25 0.02
CA LEU A 274 -10.39 -3.35 0.91
C LEU A 274 -9.15 -4.10 0.45
N GLY A 275 -8.87 -4.06 -0.85
CA GLY A 275 -7.69 -4.67 -1.46
C GLY A 275 -7.50 -4.20 -2.90
N SER A 276 -6.24 -4.03 -3.31
CA SER A 276 -5.89 -3.68 -4.70
C SER A 276 -4.48 -4.19 -5.01
N ALA A 277 -4.35 -4.92 -6.11
CA ALA A 277 -3.07 -5.33 -6.68
C ALA A 277 -3.00 -4.96 -8.16
N SER A 278 -1.83 -4.55 -8.59
CA SER A 278 -1.52 -4.18 -9.97
C SER A 278 -0.28 -4.92 -10.44
N SER A 279 -0.26 -5.31 -11.71
CA SER A 279 0.88 -5.99 -12.35
C SER A 279 1.37 -5.20 -13.56
N PRO A 280 2.70 -5.20 -13.82
CA PRO A 280 3.75 -5.91 -13.08
C PRO A 280 4.04 -5.29 -11.70
N SER A 281 4.04 -6.12 -10.65
CA SER A 281 4.33 -5.68 -9.28
C SER A 281 5.83 -5.43 -9.04
N PHE A 282 6.19 -4.89 -7.89
CA PHE A 282 7.58 -4.66 -7.49
C PHE A 282 7.74 -4.78 -5.98
N ASN A 283 8.97 -5.07 -5.53
CA ASN A 283 9.29 -5.06 -4.11
C ASN A 283 9.83 -3.68 -3.69
N PRO A 284 9.14 -2.93 -2.82
CA PRO A 284 9.56 -1.60 -2.36
C PRO A 284 10.92 -1.59 -1.67
N ASN A 285 11.34 -2.72 -1.06
CA ASN A 285 12.64 -2.82 -0.39
C ASN A 285 13.80 -2.90 -1.40
N THR A 286 13.63 -3.62 -2.52
CA THR A 286 14.67 -3.82 -3.55
C THR A 286 14.53 -2.90 -4.74
N LYS A 287 13.33 -2.28 -4.92
CA LYS A 287 13.03 -1.29 -5.97
C LYS A 287 13.25 -1.83 -7.40
N ASN A 288 12.83 -3.08 -7.65
CA ASN A 288 12.82 -3.69 -8.98
C ASN A 288 11.63 -3.18 -9.83
N ILE A 289 11.50 -1.86 -9.93
CA ILE A 289 10.33 -1.17 -10.51
C ILE A 289 10.44 -1.14 -12.02
N SER A 290 9.41 -1.62 -12.72
CA SER A 290 9.28 -1.54 -14.18
C SER A 290 8.38 -0.37 -14.63
N SER A 291 7.43 0.05 -13.79
CA SER A 291 6.55 1.20 -14.04
C SER A 291 6.35 1.99 -12.75
N TYR A 292 6.41 3.33 -12.86
CA TYR A 292 6.12 4.25 -11.75
C TYR A 292 4.64 4.67 -11.68
N TYR A 293 3.81 4.17 -12.59
CA TYR A 293 2.40 4.50 -12.68
C TYR A 293 1.57 3.29 -12.24
N ASP A 294 0.71 3.49 -11.24
CA ASP A 294 -0.22 2.46 -10.76
C ASP A 294 -1.34 2.24 -11.79
N PRO A 295 -1.47 1.05 -12.36
CA PRO A 295 -2.58 0.72 -13.25
C PRO A 295 -3.96 1.06 -12.69
N PHE A 296 -4.18 0.97 -11.38
CA PHE A 296 -5.45 1.25 -10.72
C PHE A 296 -5.94 2.69 -10.97
N VAL A 297 -5.07 3.67 -10.90
CA VAL A 297 -5.43 5.10 -10.97
C VAL A 297 -4.87 5.82 -12.19
N SER A 298 -3.80 5.28 -12.81
CA SER A 298 -3.06 6.00 -13.85
C SER A 298 -3.25 5.44 -15.26
N PHE A 299 -3.66 4.17 -15.42
CA PHE A 299 -3.83 3.61 -16.76
C PHE A 299 -5.25 3.85 -17.25
N THR A 300 -5.32 4.54 -18.38
CA THR A 300 -6.58 4.78 -19.09
C THR A 300 -6.73 3.79 -20.24
N TYR A 301 -7.90 3.20 -20.37
CA TYR A 301 -8.19 2.19 -21.37
C TYR A 301 -9.68 2.22 -21.78
N GLU A 302 -10.00 1.64 -22.91
CA GLU A 302 -11.37 1.46 -23.36
C GLU A 302 -12.02 0.30 -22.59
N PRO A 303 -13.10 0.53 -21.80
CA PRO A 303 -13.67 -0.48 -20.89
C PRO A 303 -14.49 -1.57 -21.59
N GLY A 304 -14.87 -1.34 -22.84
CA GLY A 304 -15.71 -2.25 -23.60
C GLY A 304 -17.08 -2.47 -22.95
N SER A 305 -17.59 -3.68 -23.07
CA SER A 305 -18.99 -4.01 -22.71
C SER A 305 -19.35 -3.83 -21.24
N THR A 306 -18.42 -3.53 -20.34
CA THR A 306 -18.78 -3.12 -18.97
C THR A 306 -19.53 -1.80 -18.95
N MET A 307 -19.31 -0.92 -19.93
CA MET A 307 -20.07 0.34 -20.06
C MET A 307 -21.56 0.14 -20.31
N LYS A 308 -21.97 -1.02 -20.82
CA LYS A 308 -23.41 -1.30 -21.06
C LYS A 308 -24.23 -1.26 -19.78
N MET A 309 -23.65 -1.53 -18.62
CA MET A 309 -24.35 -1.32 -17.35
C MET A 309 -24.85 0.11 -17.22
N PHE A 310 -24.05 1.06 -17.64
CA PHE A 310 -24.35 2.49 -17.48
C PHE A 310 -25.16 3.07 -18.65
N SER A 311 -24.93 2.63 -19.88
CA SER A 311 -25.72 3.08 -21.02
C SER A 311 -27.18 2.57 -20.98
N PHE A 312 -27.39 1.33 -20.52
CA PHE A 312 -28.73 0.80 -20.28
C PHE A 312 -29.41 1.51 -19.09
N LEU A 313 -28.67 1.73 -17.99
CA LEU A 313 -29.20 2.47 -16.85
C LEU A 313 -29.56 3.92 -17.22
N ALA A 314 -28.77 4.57 -18.08
CA ALA A 314 -29.06 5.89 -18.60
C ALA A 314 -30.38 5.90 -19.40
N ALA A 315 -30.61 4.86 -20.22
CA ALA A 315 -31.87 4.72 -20.97
C ALA A 315 -33.07 4.49 -20.03
N MET A 316 -32.89 3.68 -18.96
CA MET A 316 -33.93 3.47 -17.93
C MET A 316 -34.29 4.78 -17.22
N GLU A 317 -33.31 5.55 -16.76
CA GLU A 317 -33.50 6.82 -16.05
C GLU A 317 -34.22 7.87 -16.94
N ASN A 318 -34.04 7.79 -18.26
CA ASN A 318 -34.71 8.66 -19.22
C ASN A 318 -36.03 8.08 -19.73
N LYS A 319 -36.52 6.94 -19.18
CA LYS A 319 -37.76 6.27 -19.57
C LYS A 319 -37.79 5.85 -21.05
N LEU A 320 -36.64 5.53 -21.61
CA LEU A 320 -36.41 5.11 -23.00
C LEU A 320 -36.13 3.62 -23.11
N TYR A 321 -36.18 2.87 -22.00
CA TYR A 321 -35.94 1.45 -21.93
C TYR A 321 -37.23 0.67 -21.66
N ASP A 322 -37.52 -0.26 -22.54
CA ASP A 322 -38.47 -1.35 -22.29
C ASP A 322 -37.73 -2.66 -22.52
N GLY A 323 -37.49 -3.40 -21.43
CA GLY A 323 -36.75 -4.66 -21.49
C GLY A 323 -37.39 -5.74 -22.37
N LYS A 324 -38.69 -5.67 -22.62
CA LYS A 324 -39.45 -6.60 -23.45
C LYS A 324 -39.59 -6.16 -24.94
N GLU A 325 -39.23 -4.93 -25.26
CA GLU A 325 -39.22 -4.44 -26.64
C GLU A 325 -38.26 -5.30 -27.48
N LEU A 326 -38.72 -5.76 -28.65
CA LEU A 326 -37.95 -6.55 -29.60
C LEU A 326 -37.11 -5.66 -30.50
N TYR A 327 -35.92 -6.09 -30.80
CA TYR A 327 -35.06 -5.52 -31.84
C TYR A 327 -34.34 -6.64 -32.61
N THR A 328 -34.01 -6.40 -33.87
CA THR A 328 -33.18 -7.31 -34.67
C THR A 328 -31.72 -7.10 -34.29
N SER A 329 -31.06 -8.16 -33.78
CA SER A 329 -29.65 -8.21 -33.43
C SER A 329 -28.77 -8.51 -34.64
N GLY A 330 -27.43 -8.53 -34.44
CA GLY A 330 -26.44 -8.86 -35.46
C GLY A 330 -25.65 -7.67 -35.95
N SER A 331 -26.31 -6.70 -36.61
CA SER A 331 -25.65 -5.49 -37.06
C SER A 331 -26.61 -4.29 -37.15
N ILE A 332 -26.05 -3.08 -37.04
CA ILE A 332 -26.77 -1.82 -37.29
C ILE A 332 -25.82 -0.88 -38.05
N LYS A 333 -26.40 -0.18 -39.04
CA LYS A 333 -25.70 0.86 -39.78
C LYS A 333 -25.97 2.23 -39.16
N ILE A 334 -24.92 2.96 -38.82
CA ILE A 334 -24.97 4.33 -38.33
C ILE A 334 -24.04 5.15 -39.23
N ASP A 335 -24.60 6.13 -39.96
CA ASP A 335 -23.95 6.86 -41.05
C ASP A 335 -23.34 5.88 -42.06
N LYS A 336 -22.04 5.96 -42.30
CA LYS A 336 -21.30 5.08 -43.20
C LYS A 336 -20.68 3.82 -42.50
N TYR A 337 -20.82 3.73 -41.19
CA TYR A 337 -20.22 2.66 -40.38
C TYR A 337 -21.24 1.57 -40.03
N THR A 338 -20.73 0.35 -39.90
CA THR A 338 -21.53 -0.80 -39.43
C THR A 338 -21.03 -1.21 -38.09
N ILE A 339 -21.89 -1.23 -37.07
CA ILE A 339 -21.63 -1.78 -35.75
C ILE A 339 -22.20 -3.20 -35.74
N GLU A 340 -21.38 -4.16 -35.35
CA GLU A 340 -21.75 -5.58 -35.30
C GLU A 340 -21.75 -6.09 -33.85
N ASP A 341 -22.65 -7.06 -33.59
CA ASP A 341 -22.56 -7.84 -32.37
C ASP A 341 -21.30 -8.73 -32.41
N TRP A 342 -20.74 -9.06 -31.25
CA TRP A 342 -19.48 -9.81 -31.14
C TRP A 342 -19.51 -11.18 -31.83
N ASN A 343 -20.71 -11.82 -31.94
CA ASN A 343 -20.88 -13.09 -32.64
C ASN A 343 -21.10 -12.92 -34.17
N LYS A 344 -21.10 -11.68 -34.67
CA LYS A 344 -21.29 -11.26 -36.08
C LYS A 344 -22.60 -11.66 -36.74
N LYS A 345 -23.32 -12.67 -36.21
CA LYS A 345 -24.56 -13.20 -36.74
C LYS A 345 -25.81 -12.69 -36.00
N GLY A 346 -25.62 -12.21 -34.75
CA GLY A 346 -26.70 -11.90 -33.84
C GLY A 346 -27.46 -13.14 -33.36
N TRP A 347 -28.66 -12.91 -32.85
CA TRP A 347 -29.59 -13.92 -32.33
C TRP A 347 -30.99 -13.83 -32.99
N GLY A 348 -31.10 -13.07 -34.07
CA GLY A 348 -32.38 -12.71 -34.65
C GLY A 348 -33.09 -11.63 -33.85
N ASP A 349 -34.41 -11.68 -33.82
CA ASP A 349 -35.20 -10.76 -33.02
C ASP A 349 -35.20 -11.21 -31.56
N ILE A 350 -34.66 -10.37 -30.70
CA ILE A 350 -34.54 -10.59 -29.27
C ILE A 350 -34.97 -9.33 -28.49
N THR A 351 -35.31 -9.51 -27.23
CA THR A 351 -35.63 -8.40 -26.35
C THR A 351 -34.38 -7.65 -25.91
N TYR A 352 -34.53 -6.39 -25.42
CA TYR A 352 -33.39 -5.66 -24.85
C TYR A 352 -32.79 -6.34 -23.62
N ASP A 353 -33.61 -7.02 -22.80
CA ASP A 353 -33.11 -7.81 -21.66
C ASP A 353 -32.20 -8.97 -22.14
N GLU A 354 -32.67 -9.70 -23.18
CA GLU A 354 -31.85 -10.74 -23.80
C GLU A 354 -30.59 -10.18 -24.47
N GLY A 355 -30.68 -8.96 -25.03
CA GLY A 355 -29.55 -8.23 -25.59
C GLY A 355 -28.50 -7.85 -24.56
N PHE A 356 -28.92 -7.43 -23.37
CA PHE A 356 -27.99 -7.17 -22.26
C PHE A 356 -27.31 -8.46 -21.82
N ALA A 357 -28.06 -9.54 -21.62
CA ALA A 357 -27.53 -10.85 -21.22
C ALA A 357 -26.52 -11.39 -22.25
N GLY A 358 -26.80 -11.24 -23.55
CA GLY A 358 -25.91 -11.59 -24.65
C GLY A 358 -24.79 -10.59 -24.94
N SER A 359 -24.78 -9.47 -24.23
CA SER A 359 -23.82 -8.37 -24.44
C SER A 359 -23.87 -7.79 -25.86
N SER A 360 -25.08 -7.59 -26.41
CA SER A 360 -25.29 -7.04 -27.77
C SER A 360 -24.78 -5.59 -27.87
N ASN A 361 -23.91 -5.32 -28.85
CA ASN A 361 -23.47 -3.98 -29.22
C ASN A 361 -24.62 -3.24 -29.92
N VAL A 362 -25.41 -3.95 -30.72
CA VAL A 362 -26.53 -3.40 -31.45
C VAL A 362 -27.59 -2.88 -30.48
N ALA A 363 -27.88 -3.58 -29.38
CA ALA A 363 -28.78 -3.08 -28.33
C ALA A 363 -28.28 -1.76 -27.74
N ALA A 364 -27.01 -1.69 -27.33
CA ALA A 364 -26.42 -0.49 -26.76
C ALA A 364 -26.42 0.69 -27.75
N ALA A 365 -26.10 0.44 -29.03
CA ALA A 365 -26.13 1.44 -30.09
C ALA A 365 -27.54 1.98 -30.32
N LYS A 366 -28.56 1.10 -30.38
CA LYS A 366 -29.98 1.53 -30.54
C LYS A 366 -30.46 2.35 -29.33
N LEU A 367 -30.10 1.97 -28.12
CA LEU A 367 -30.45 2.74 -26.92
C LEU A 367 -29.72 4.10 -26.89
N SER A 368 -28.47 4.17 -27.33
CA SER A 368 -27.78 5.45 -27.45
C SER A 368 -28.38 6.39 -28.48
N GLN A 369 -28.88 5.85 -29.59
CA GLN A 369 -29.65 6.66 -30.58
C GLN A 369 -30.95 7.21 -29.99
N LYS A 370 -31.71 6.40 -29.22
CA LYS A 370 -32.91 6.86 -28.49
C LYS A 370 -32.58 7.94 -27.46
N LEU A 371 -31.42 7.79 -26.77
CA LEU A 371 -31.00 8.66 -25.67
C LEU A 371 -30.42 10.00 -26.17
N GLY A 372 -29.63 9.95 -27.23
CA GLY A 372 -28.82 11.08 -27.74
C GLY A 372 -27.53 11.29 -26.94
N LYS A 373 -26.57 11.97 -27.58
CA LYS A 373 -25.23 12.12 -27.04
C LYS A 373 -25.13 12.95 -25.74
N GLU A 374 -25.98 14.00 -25.67
CA GLU A 374 -25.98 14.91 -24.51
C GLU A 374 -26.39 14.19 -23.23
N LYS A 375 -27.51 13.45 -23.27
CA LYS A 375 -27.98 12.70 -22.10
C LYS A 375 -27.07 11.55 -21.70
N LEU A 376 -26.48 10.88 -22.71
CA LEU A 376 -25.51 9.80 -22.42
C LEU A 376 -24.26 10.35 -21.72
N ARG A 377 -23.72 11.48 -22.24
CA ARG A 377 -22.56 12.16 -21.63
C ARG A 377 -22.89 12.65 -20.21
N GLU A 378 -23.99 13.36 -20.04
CA GLU A 378 -24.44 13.86 -18.73
C GLU A 378 -24.57 12.73 -17.72
N PHE A 379 -25.09 11.58 -18.14
CA PHE A 379 -25.19 10.42 -17.26
C PHE A 379 -23.83 9.85 -16.89
N TYR A 380 -22.88 9.76 -17.84
CA TYR A 380 -21.51 9.33 -17.57
C TYR A 380 -20.78 10.30 -16.63
N GLU A 381 -20.94 11.61 -16.82
CA GLU A 381 -20.40 12.63 -15.93
C GLU A 381 -20.98 12.52 -14.51
N LYS A 382 -22.28 12.25 -14.36
CA LYS A 382 -22.92 11.98 -13.06
C LYS A 382 -22.32 10.77 -12.35
N LEU A 383 -21.81 9.79 -13.06
CA LEU A 383 -21.11 8.64 -12.50
C LEU A 383 -19.64 8.93 -12.18
N GLY A 384 -19.12 10.08 -12.63
CA GLY A 384 -17.75 10.53 -12.41
C GLY A 384 -16.78 10.18 -13.52
N PHE A 385 -17.22 9.61 -14.64
CA PHE A 385 -16.35 9.42 -15.80
C PHE A 385 -15.93 10.77 -16.40
N GLY A 386 -14.68 10.86 -16.85
CA GLY A 386 -14.09 12.11 -17.35
C GLY A 386 -13.56 13.04 -16.27
N TYR A 387 -13.62 12.64 -15.00
CA TYR A 387 -13.11 13.39 -13.86
C TYR A 387 -12.28 12.47 -12.95
N LYS A 388 -11.32 13.05 -12.22
CA LYS A 388 -10.61 12.34 -11.17
C LYS A 388 -11.57 12.00 -10.03
N THR A 389 -11.47 10.80 -9.47
CA THR A 389 -12.30 10.41 -8.32
C THR A 389 -11.86 11.12 -7.04
N GLY A 390 -10.62 11.61 -7.01
CA GLY A 390 -10.02 12.23 -5.84
C GLY A 390 -9.64 11.21 -4.76
N ILE A 391 -9.38 9.94 -5.17
CA ILE A 391 -8.72 8.98 -4.30
C ILE A 391 -7.32 9.49 -3.95
N THR A 392 -6.88 9.28 -2.72
CA THR A 392 -5.64 9.86 -2.21
C THR A 392 -4.41 9.04 -2.63
N LEU A 393 -4.25 8.87 -3.94
CA LEU A 393 -3.11 8.25 -4.61
C LEU A 393 -2.54 9.19 -5.69
N PRO A 394 -1.23 9.20 -5.92
CA PRO A 394 -0.61 10.10 -6.89
C PRO A 394 -0.93 9.68 -8.33
N ASN A 395 -0.75 10.62 -9.27
CA ASN A 395 -0.84 10.41 -10.72
C ASN A 395 -2.20 9.91 -11.24
N GLU A 396 -3.29 10.13 -10.50
CA GLU A 396 -4.63 9.78 -10.96
C GLU A 396 -4.95 10.48 -12.29
N GLN A 397 -5.47 9.71 -13.25
CA GLN A 397 -5.91 10.19 -14.56
C GLN A 397 -7.45 10.30 -14.63
N GLU A 398 -7.94 11.23 -15.43
CA GLU A 398 -9.38 11.50 -15.57
C GLU A 398 -10.05 10.74 -16.72
N GLY A 399 -9.25 10.08 -17.58
CA GLY A 399 -9.78 9.43 -18.78
C GLY A 399 -10.31 10.44 -19.81
N ASN A 400 -11.09 9.95 -20.77
CA ASN A 400 -11.69 10.80 -21.81
C ASN A 400 -13.04 10.24 -22.25
N ILE A 401 -14.10 11.02 -22.11
CA ILE A 401 -15.46 10.69 -22.54
C ILE A 401 -15.96 11.64 -23.65
N SER A 402 -15.07 12.18 -24.47
CA SER A 402 -15.40 13.07 -25.58
C SER A 402 -15.88 12.28 -26.79
N PHE A 403 -17.13 12.39 -27.13
CA PHE A 403 -17.73 11.89 -28.37
C PHE A 403 -18.63 12.97 -29.00
N LYS A 404 -18.52 13.15 -30.31
CA LYS A 404 -19.16 14.25 -31.07
C LYS A 404 -20.21 13.75 -32.08
N TYR A 405 -19.88 12.66 -32.76
CA TYR A 405 -20.68 12.10 -33.83
C TYR A 405 -21.59 10.99 -33.32
N GLU A 406 -22.61 10.66 -34.08
CA GLU A 406 -23.61 9.64 -33.72
C GLU A 406 -22.93 8.25 -33.56
N VAL A 407 -22.04 7.90 -34.48
CA VAL A 407 -21.31 6.64 -34.41
C VAL A 407 -20.37 6.59 -33.18
N GLU A 408 -19.73 7.69 -32.80
CA GLU A 408 -18.93 7.77 -31.60
C GLU A 408 -19.76 7.59 -30.32
N THR A 409 -20.98 8.22 -30.32
CA THR A 409 -21.97 8.04 -29.24
C THR A 409 -22.39 6.57 -29.10
N ALA A 410 -22.65 5.92 -30.23
CA ALA A 410 -22.98 4.50 -30.25
C ALA A 410 -21.84 3.62 -29.76
N ASN A 411 -20.59 3.91 -30.16
CA ASN A 411 -19.39 3.22 -29.67
C ASN A 411 -19.20 3.42 -28.17
N ALA A 412 -19.37 4.66 -27.69
CA ALA A 412 -19.28 4.99 -26.27
C ALA A 412 -20.31 4.22 -25.41
N ALA A 413 -21.48 3.91 -25.97
CA ALA A 413 -22.53 3.16 -25.26
C ALA A 413 -22.11 1.71 -24.93
N PHE A 414 -21.18 1.11 -25.70
CA PHE A 414 -20.61 -0.20 -25.39
C PHE A 414 -19.12 -0.14 -25.04
N GLY A 415 -18.59 1.07 -24.76
CA GLY A 415 -17.27 1.27 -24.15
C GLY A 415 -16.10 1.28 -25.09
N GLN A 416 -16.30 1.72 -26.34
CA GLN A 416 -15.23 1.98 -27.31
C GLN A 416 -15.21 3.48 -27.66
N GLY A 417 -14.05 4.00 -28.04
CA GLY A 417 -13.88 5.43 -28.36
C GLY A 417 -13.91 6.37 -27.15
N LEU A 418 -13.89 5.83 -25.94
CA LEU A 418 -13.71 6.56 -24.68
C LEU A 418 -12.69 5.82 -23.80
N THR A 419 -12.08 6.51 -22.85
CA THR A 419 -11.13 5.89 -21.92
C THR A 419 -11.46 6.23 -20.48
N ILE A 420 -11.29 5.25 -19.62
CA ILE A 420 -11.50 5.36 -18.16
C ILE A 420 -10.35 4.70 -17.40
N THR A 421 -10.27 4.94 -16.09
CA THR A 421 -9.39 4.21 -15.17
C THR A 421 -10.17 3.14 -14.40
N PRO A 422 -9.49 2.10 -13.86
CA PRO A 422 -10.15 1.11 -12.98
C PRO A 422 -10.85 1.75 -11.76
N VAL A 423 -10.28 2.77 -11.14
CA VAL A 423 -10.90 3.45 -9.99
C VAL A 423 -12.19 4.17 -10.37
N GLN A 424 -12.27 4.76 -11.56
CA GLN A 424 -13.53 5.36 -12.06
C GLN A 424 -14.61 4.29 -12.27
N MET A 425 -14.24 3.09 -12.77
CA MET A 425 -15.17 1.97 -12.89
C MET A 425 -15.74 1.57 -11.52
N MET A 426 -14.89 1.50 -10.48
CA MET A 426 -15.32 1.18 -9.12
C MET A 426 -16.29 2.23 -8.57
N GLN A 427 -15.99 3.53 -8.78
CA GLN A 427 -16.86 4.61 -8.39
C GLN A 427 -18.22 4.53 -9.09
N ALA A 428 -18.23 4.36 -10.40
CA ALA A 428 -19.47 4.28 -11.19
C ALA A 428 -20.31 3.05 -10.80
N ALA A 429 -19.67 1.90 -10.56
CA ALA A 429 -20.34 0.66 -10.13
C ALA A 429 -21.03 0.81 -8.76
N SER A 430 -20.55 1.69 -7.89
CA SER A 430 -21.17 1.97 -6.60
C SER A 430 -22.62 2.48 -6.73
N CYS A 431 -22.93 3.20 -7.81
CA CYS A 431 -24.29 3.65 -8.12
C CYS A 431 -25.27 2.48 -8.17
N ILE A 432 -24.92 1.39 -8.83
CA ILE A 432 -25.78 0.21 -8.96
C ILE A 432 -25.96 -0.49 -7.61
N ALA A 433 -24.89 -0.56 -6.80
CA ALA A 433 -24.90 -1.23 -5.51
C ALA A 433 -25.61 -0.45 -4.40
N ASN A 434 -25.84 0.86 -4.57
CA ASN A 434 -26.34 1.77 -3.55
C ASN A 434 -27.57 2.58 -3.99
N ASP A 435 -28.52 1.91 -4.66
CA ASP A 435 -29.82 2.49 -4.97
C ASP A 435 -29.72 3.83 -5.75
N GLY A 436 -28.65 4.00 -6.55
CA GLY A 436 -28.38 5.17 -7.36
C GLY A 436 -27.36 6.17 -6.80
N ASP A 437 -26.93 6.00 -5.57
CA ASP A 437 -25.93 6.86 -4.96
C ASP A 437 -24.52 6.52 -5.48
N VAL A 438 -23.80 7.51 -5.99
CA VAL A 438 -22.40 7.41 -6.42
C VAL A 438 -21.51 7.69 -5.22
N ILE A 439 -20.73 6.69 -4.80
CA ILE A 439 -19.88 6.77 -3.63
C ILE A 439 -18.43 6.97 -4.07
N LYS A 440 -17.77 7.95 -3.46
CA LYS A 440 -16.34 8.20 -3.64
C LYS A 440 -15.50 7.07 -3.06
N PRO A 441 -14.63 6.42 -3.85
CA PRO A 441 -13.67 5.48 -3.31
C PRO A 441 -12.63 6.17 -2.41
N TYR A 442 -12.26 5.53 -1.29
CA TYR A 442 -11.19 6.03 -0.45
C TYR A 442 -10.36 4.90 0.15
N ILE A 443 -9.11 5.22 0.53
CA ILE A 443 -8.13 4.21 0.94
C ILE A 443 -7.51 4.49 2.31
N VAL A 444 -7.72 5.68 2.89
CA VAL A 444 -7.24 6.03 4.24
C VAL A 444 -8.39 6.00 5.22
N ASP A 445 -8.33 5.10 6.21
CA ASP A 445 -9.29 5.00 7.31
C ASP A 445 -9.10 6.13 8.31
N LYS A 446 -7.88 6.31 8.82
CA LYS A 446 -7.56 7.38 9.76
C LYS A 446 -6.08 7.76 9.73
N ILE A 447 -5.80 8.95 10.24
CA ILE A 447 -4.43 9.41 10.51
C ILE A 447 -4.35 9.77 11.98
N THR A 448 -3.29 9.32 12.66
CA THR A 448 -3.01 9.68 14.06
C THR A 448 -1.72 10.47 14.14
N ASP A 449 -1.63 11.37 15.13
CA ASP A 449 -0.36 12.01 15.47
C ASP A 449 0.62 11.03 16.16
N ASP A 450 1.81 11.52 16.50
CA ASP A 450 2.87 10.79 17.19
C ASP A 450 2.44 10.24 18.58
N LYS A 451 1.36 10.81 19.15
CA LYS A 451 0.80 10.40 20.45
C LYS A 451 -0.42 9.48 20.33
N GLY A 452 -0.77 9.09 19.09
CA GLY A 452 -1.90 8.22 18.82
C GLY A 452 -3.28 8.92 18.78
N LYS A 453 -3.33 10.27 18.87
CA LYS A 453 -4.56 11.02 18.75
C LYS A 453 -5.00 11.05 17.27
N VAL A 454 -6.25 10.69 17.01
CA VAL A 454 -6.82 10.77 15.66
C VAL A 454 -6.95 12.22 15.22
N ILE A 455 -6.35 12.57 14.08
CA ILE A 455 -6.38 13.90 13.46
C ILE A 455 -7.15 13.93 12.14
N PHE A 456 -7.41 12.77 11.53
CA PHE A 456 -8.24 12.59 10.35
C PHE A 456 -8.96 11.24 10.44
N THR A 457 -10.20 11.20 9.96
CA THR A 457 -10.98 9.97 9.80
C THR A 457 -11.60 9.95 8.41
N GLY A 458 -11.33 8.90 7.64
CA GLY A 458 -12.00 8.60 6.39
C GLY A 458 -13.48 8.31 6.65
N LYS A 459 -14.31 8.64 5.69
CA LYS A 459 -15.75 8.43 5.80
C LYS A 459 -16.38 8.28 4.43
N LYS A 460 -17.52 7.57 4.39
CA LYS A 460 -18.37 7.52 3.21
C LYS A 460 -18.71 8.93 2.71
N GLU A 461 -18.50 9.17 1.44
CA GLU A 461 -18.88 10.40 0.75
C GLU A 461 -19.77 10.03 -0.45
N ILE A 462 -21.00 10.52 -0.45
CA ILE A 462 -21.94 10.41 -1.58
C ILE A 462 -21.72 11.64 -2.44
N LEU A 463 -21.24 11.44 -3.66
CA LEU A 463 -20.97 12.54 -4.61
C LEU A 463 -22.27 13.10 -5.18
N ASN A 464 -23.16 12.22 -5.61
CA ASN A 464 -24.49 12.55 -6.09
C ASN A 464 -25.37 11.29 -6.17
N LYS A 465 -26.62 11.46 -6.59
CA LYS A 465 -27.55 10.39 -6.93
C LYS A 465 -27.77 10.38 -8.44
N ALA A 466 -27.20 9.37 -9.13
CA ALA A 466 -27.28 9.28 -10.58
C ALA A 466 -28.50 8.50 -11.08
N ALA A 467 -29.05 7.57 -10.28
CA ALA A 467 -30.14 6.71 -10.68
C ALA A 467 -31.18 6.48 -9.55
N SER A 468 -32.34 6.01 -9.93
CA SER A 468 -33.41 5.59 -9.02
C SER A 468 -33.11 4.17 -8.49
N LYS A 469 -33.64 3.85 -7.29
CA LYS A 469 -33.57 2.50 -6.73
C LYS A 469 -34.21 1.46 -7.65
N GLU A 470 -35.35 1.79 -8.23
CA GLU A 470 -36.11 0.92 -9.14
C GLU A 470 -35.23 0.47 -10.34
N ASN A 471 -34.55 1.42 -10.96
CA ASN A 471 -33.72 1.16 -12.13
C ASN A 471 -32.40 0.45 -11.76
N THR A 472 -31.81 0.75 -10.60
CA THR A 472 -30.66 0.00 -10.12
C THR A 472 -31.00 -1.43 -9.72
N ASP A 473 -32.19 -1.66 -9.12
CA ASP A 473 -32.69 -3.02 -8.85
C ASP A 473 -32.94 -3.79 -10.15
N TYR A 474 -33.47 -3.10 -11.17
CA TYR A 474 -33.62 -3.71 -12.51
C TYR A 474 -32.24 -4.06 -13.10
N MET A 475 -31.28 -3.16 -13.02
CA MET A 475 -29.93 -3.40 -13.52
C MET A 475 -29.26 -4.57 -12.81
N LYS A 476 -29.41 -4.71 -11.48
CA LYS A 476 -28.89 -5.88 -10.73
C LYS A 476 -29.49 -7.19 -11.26
N ARG A 477 -30.81 -7.22 -11.57
CA ARG A 477 -31.44 -8.39 -12.20
C ARG A 477 -30.86 -8.70 -13.57
N LEU A 478 -30.63 -7.68 -14.41
CA LEU A 478 -29.97 -7.87 -15.70
C LEU A 478 -28.54 -8.41 -15.56
N MET A 479 -27.75 -7.86 -14.64
CA MET A 479 -26.39 -8.36 -14.36
C MET A 479 -26.38 -9.82 -13.89
N LYS A 480 -27.44 -10.28 -13.21
CA LYS A 480 -27.59 -11.67 -12.83
C LYS A 480 -27.77 -12.57 -14.07
N THR A 481 -28.62 -12.16 -15.02
CA THR A 481 -28.86 -12.96 -16.24
C THR A 481 -27.62 -13.16 -17.10
N VAL A 482 -26.60 -12.30 -16.97
CA VAL A 482 -25.33 -12.44 -17.70
C VAL A 482 -24.58 -13.71 -17.27
N VAL A 483 -24.64 -14.06 -15.98
CA VAL A 483 -23.79 -15.10 -15.37
C VAL A 483 -24.55 -16.37 -15.00
N ASP A 484 -25.88 -16.32 -14.74
CA ASP A 484 -26.63 -17.46 -14.20
C ASP A 484 -27.22 -18.41 -15.25
N GLY A 485 -27.18 -18.04 -16.54
CA GLY A 485 -27.71 -18.86 -17.62
C GLY A 485 -29.24 -18.89 -17.71
N SER A 486 -29.95 -18.04 -16.97
CA SER A 486 -31.43 -17.98 -16.98
C SER A 486 -32.04 -17.50 -18.30
N VAL A 487 -31.24 -16.92 -19.17
CA VAL A 487 -31.64 -16.40 -20.49
C VAL A 487 -30.81 -17.08 -21.58
N LYS A 488 -31.44 -17.46 -22.69
CA LYS A 488 -30.79 -18.19 -23.79
C LYS A 488 -29.58 -17.50 -24.43
N THR A 489 -29.51 -16.16 -24.34
CA THR A 489 -28.41 -15.35 -24.86
C THR A 489 -27.24 -15.21 -23.85
N ALA A 490 -27.41 -15.63 -22.61
CA ALA A 490 -26.35 -15.61 -21.59
C ALA A 490 -25.11 -16.35 -22.07
N TYR A 491 -23.92 -15.76 -21.88
CA TYR A 491 -22.67 -16.34 -22.38
C TYR A 491 -21.56 -16.40 -21.34
N ALA A 492 -21.74 -15.77 -20.19
CA ALA A 492 -20.72 -15.67 -19.13
C ALA A 492 -20.98 -16.65 -17.96
N MET A 493 -21.61 -17.79 -18.20
CA MET A 493 -21.92 -18.78 -17.16
C MET A 493 -20.69 -19.36 -16.47
N ASN A 494 -19.52 -19.30 -17.13
CA ASN A 494 -18.23 -19.69 -16.53
C ASN A 494 -17.74 -18.75 -15.42
N TYR A 495 -18.42 -17.62 -15.23
CA TYR A 495 -18.18 -16.70 -14.06
C TYR A 495 -19.09 -17.04 -12.87
N ASN A 496 -20.14 -17.82 -13.06
CA ASN A 496 -21.17 -18.03 -12.01
C ASN A 496 -20.61 -18.60 -10.71
N VAL A 497 -21.04 -18.01 -9.61
CA VAL A 497 -20.76 -18.44 -8.21
C VAL A 497 -22.07 -18.35 -7.43
N PRO A 498 -22.99 -19.32 -7.63
CA PRO A 498 -24.36 -19.23 -7.13
C PRO A 498 -24.42 -19.23 -5.61
N GLU A 499 -23.45 -19.83 -4.90
CA GLU A 499 -23.36 -19.84 -3.44
C GLU A 499 -23.21 -18.45 -2.83
N PHE A 500 -22.73 -17.46 -3.59
CA PHE A 500 -22.57 -16.07 -3.16
C PHE A 500 -23.44 -15.09 -3.95
N ASP A 501 -24.39 -15.60 -4.78
CA ASP A 501 -25.28 -14.79 -5.60
C ASP A 501 -24.53 -13.72 -6.39
N LEU A 502 -23.47 -14.14 -7.11
CA LEU A 502 -22.66 -13.23 -7.93
C LEU A 502 -23.48 -12.65 -9.07
N ILE A 503 -23.44 -11.34 -9.22
CA ILE A 503 -23.91 -10.62 -10.40
C ILE A 503 -22.75 -9.87 -11.04
N GLY A 504 -22.79 -9.65 -12.35
CA GLY A 504 -21.69 -8.92 -13.00
C GLY A 504 -21.84 -8.73 -14.50
N LYS A 505 -20.84 -8.05 -15.05
CA LYS A 505 -20.74 -7.78 -16.49
C LYS A 505 -19.31 -7.95 -16.97
N THR A 506 -19.15 -8.69 -18.04
CA THR A 506 -17.85 -8.88 -18.73
C THR A 506 -17.55 -7.71 -19.64
N GLY A 507 -16.28 -7.39 -19.78
CA GLY A 507 -15.72 -6.51 -20.78
C GLY A 507 -14.77 -7.23 -21.73
N THR A 508 -14.84 -6.91 -23.00
CA THR A 508 -13.83 -7.25 -24.00
C THR A 508 -13.71 -6.02 -24.88
N ALA A 509 -12.56 -5.38 -24.87
CA ALA A 509 -12.31 -4.17 -25.62
C ALA A 509 -11.12 -4.35 -26.54
N GLU A 510 -11.21 -3.80 -27.73
CA GLU A 510 -10.10 -3.71 -28.66
C GLU A 510 -9.09 -2.68 -28.13
N ILE A 511 -7.81 -2.89 -28.44
CA ILE A 511 -6.73 -1.99 -28.02
C ILE A 511 -6.34 -1.13 -29.22
N ALA A 512 -6.40 0.18 -29.05
CA ALA A 512 -5.95 1.12 -30.07
C ALA A 512 -4.44 0.98 -30.31
N GLY A 513 -4.06 0.78 -31.55
CA GLY A 513 -2.65 0.76 -31.96
C GLY A 513 -2.08 2.17 -32.17
N THR A 514 -0.79 2.28 -32.32
CA THR A 514 -0.05 3.54 -32.51
C THR A 514 -0.40 4.25 -33.84
N THR A 515 -0.99 3.53 -34.79
CA THR A 515 -1.41 4.05 -36.11
C THR A 515 -2.85 4.54 -36.16
N GLY A 516 -3.57 4.53 -35.02
CA GLY A 516 -4.98 4.93 -34.92
C GLY A 516 -5.98 3.85 -35.30
N SER A 517 -5.54 2.65 -35.73
CA SER A 517 -6.39 1.48 -35.91
C SER A 517 -6.27 0.53 -34.72
N TYR A 518 -7.30 -0.29 -34.49
CA TYR A 518 -7.26 -1.30 -33.44
C TYR A 518 -6.27 -2.42 -33.79
N LEU A 519 -5.61 -2.95 -32.76
CA LEU A 519 -4.74 -4.13 -32.90
C LEU A 519 -5.59 -5.33 -33.27
N THR A 520 -5.05 -6.18 -34.14
CA THR A 520 -5.72 -7.42 -34.56
C THR A 520 -5.11 -8.65 -33.88
N GLY A 521 -5.85 -9.74 -33.75
CA GLY A 521 -5.39 -11.01 -33.18
C GLY A 521 -6.06 -11.34 -31.86
N THR A 522 -6.13 -12.64 -31.56
CA THR A 522 -6.91 -13.22 -30.45
C THR A 522 -6.55 -12.72 -29.06
N TYR A 523 -5.29 -12.30 -28.88
CA TYR A 523 -4.76 -11.86 -27.57
C TYR A 523 -4.65 -10.35 -27.44
N ASN A 524 -4.98 -9.58 -28.46
CA ASN A 524 -4.86 -8.11 -28.45
C ASN A 524 -6.15 -7.43 -27.97
N TYR A 525 -6.62 -7.85 -26.81
CA TYR A 525 -7.81 -7.30 -26.17
C TYR A 525 -7.55 -6.97 -24.69
N ILE A 526 -8.27 -6.00 -24.17
CA ILE A 526 -8.48 -5.85 -22.74
C ILE A 526 -9.68 -6.71 -22.34
N ARG A 527 -9.48 -7.55 -21.35
CA ARG A 527 -10.56 -8.35 -20.76
C ARG A 527 -10.82 -7.91 -19.33
N SER A 528 -12.08 -7.71 -19.02
CA SER A 528 -12.46 -7.23 -17.69
C SER A 528 -13.74 -7.88 -17.18
N PHE A 529 -13.94 -7.77 -15.88
CA PHE A 529 -15.18 -8.16 -15.22
C PHE A 529 -15.46 -7.22 -14.04
N THR A 530 -16.65 -6.60 -14.06
CA THR A 530 -17.19 -5.88 -12.91
C THR A 530 -18.17 -6.81 -12.21
N GLY A 531 -17.89 -7.15 -10.98
CA GLY A 531 -18.73 -8.05 -10.19
C GLY A 531 -19.19 -7.44 -8.88
N MET A 532 -20.36 -7.91 -8.41
CA MET A 532 -20.94 -7.52 -7.14
C MET A 532 -21.56 -8.75 -6.46
N PHE A 533 -21.45 -8.85 -5.15
CA PHE A 533 -22.11 -9.88 -4.38
C PHE A 533 -22.34 -9.48 -2.90
N PRO A 534 -23.39 -10.04 -2.23
CA PRO A 534 -24.54 -10.75 -2.82
C PRO A 534 -25.35 -9.86 -3.76
N GLY A 535 -25.94 -10.43 -4.85
CA GLY A 535 -26.52 -9.66 -5.94
C GLY A 535 -27.69 -8.75 -5.57
N ASN A 536 -28.55 -9.18 -4.62
CA ASN A 536 -29.72 -8.39 -4.22
C ASN A 536 -29.34 -7.16 -3.39
N ASN A 537 -28.33 -7.27 -2.53
CA ASN A 537 -27.83 -6.19 -1.67
C ASN A 537 -26.30 -6.29 -1.60
N PRO A 538 -25.61 -5.77 -2.61
CA PRO A 538 -24.16 -5.91 -2.70
C PRO A 538 -23.44 -5.33 -1.48
N GLU A 539 -22.58 -6.14 -0.86
CA GLU A 539 -21.64 -5.75 0.19
C GLU A 539 -20.25 -5.51 -0.41
N ILE A 540 -19.94 -6.21 -1.50
CA ILE A 540 -18.67 -6.14 -2.21
C ILE A 540 -18.90 -5.77 -3.66
N ILE A 541 -18.09 -4.82 -4.14
CA ILE A 541 -17.85 -4.54 -5.57
C ILE A 541 -16.40 -4.93 -5.83
N PHE A 542 -16.14 -5.62 -6.94
CA PHE A 542 -14.77 -5.84 -7.39
C PHE A 542 -14.65 -5.64 -8.90
N TYR A 543 -13.45 -5.28 -9.31
CA TYR A 543 -13.11 -5.12 -10.70
C TYR A 543 -11.81 -5.84 -11.03
N ILE A 544 -11.84 -6.60 -12.12
CA ILE A 544 -10.67 -7.27 -12.68
C ILE A 544 -10.50 -6.76 -14.09
N VAL A 545 -9.33 -6.28 -14.41
CA VAL A 545 -8.96 -5.85 -15.76
C VAL A 545 -7.57 -6.37 -16.11
N VAL A 546 -7.44 -6.96 -17.30
CA VAL A 546 -6.21 -7.60 -17.80
C VAL A 546 -5.99 -7.21 -19.25
N SER A 547 -4.84 -6.65 -19.55
CA SER A 547 -4.43 -6.30 -20.91
C SER A 547 -3.68 -7.45 -21.58
N LYS A 548 -4.12 -7.86 -22.75
CA LYS A 548 -3.55 -8.91 -23.59
C LYS A 548 -3.29 -10.24 -22.87
N PRO A 549 -4.28 -10.79 -22.16
CA PRO A 549 -4.08 -12.09 -21.51
C PRO A 549 -3.89 -13.19 -22.56
N THR A 550 -2.87 -14.02 -22.40
CA THR A 550 -2.67 -15.20 -23.28
C THR A 550 -3.59 -16.36 -22.88
N ASN A 551 -4.05 -16.40 -21.64
CA ASN A 551 -5.06 -17.34 -21.17
C ASN A 551 -6.45 -16.68 -21.14
N LEU A 552 -7.33 -17.09 -22.06
CA LEU A 552 -8.67 -16.50 -22.21
C LEU A 552 -9.64 -16.89 -21.09
N THR A 553 -9.32 -17.90 -20.29
CA THR A 553 -10.11 -18.34 -19.12
C THR A 553 -9.59 -17.79 -17.80
N ALA A 554 -8.54 -16.96 -17.83
CA ALA A 554 -7.92 -16.43 -16.61
C ALA A 554 -8.89 -15.57 -15.79
N VAL A 555 -9.59 -14.60 -16.43
CA VAL A 555 -10.51 -13.69 -15.71
C VAL A 555 -11.66 -14.46 -15.03
N PRO A 556 -12.39 -15.38 -15.67
CA PRO A 556 -13.42 -16.17 -14.97
C PRO A 556 -12.86 -17.06 -13.87
N THR A 557 -11.65 -17.63 -14.02
CA THR A 557 -11.00 -18.43 -12.98
C THR A 557 -10.72 -17.60 -11.75
N VAL A 558 -10.06 -16.45 -11.94
CA VAL A 558 -9.78 -15.45 -10.87
C VAL A 558 -11.08 -14.98 -10.22
N THR A 559 -12.09 -14.64 -11.01
CA THR A 559 -13.39 -14.20 -10.47
C THR A 559 -13.98 -15.21 -9.49
N LYS A 560 -14.04 -16.48 -9.90
CA LYS A 560 -14.63 -17.53 -9.03
C LYS A 560 -13.84 -17.75 -7.76
N SER A 561 -12.52 -17.80 -7.88
CA SER A 561 -11.63 -17.98 -6.73
C SER A 561 -11.74 -16.80 -5.75
N LEU A 562 -11.65 -15.57 -6.26
CA LEU A 562 -11.74 -14.34 -5.48
C LEU A 562 -13.08 -14.23 -4.72
N VAL A 563 -14.21 -14.45 -5.43
CA VAL A 563 -15.55 -14.38 -4.83
C VAL A 563 -15.72 -15.44 -3.74
N LYS A 564 -15.24 -16.67 -3.95
CA LYS A 564 -15.30 -17.73 -2.94
C LYS A 564 -14.46 -17.41 -1.72
N SER A 565 -13.25 -16.93 -1.91
CA SER A 565 -12.35 -16.56 -0.82
C SER A 565 -12.92 -15.41 0.03
N ILE A 566 -13.30 -14.31 -0.63
CA ILE A 566 -13.87 -13.13 0.06
C ILE A 566 -15.24 -13.46 0.67
N GLY A 567 -16.12 -14.12 -0.09
CA GLY A 567 -17.46 -14.47 0.37
C GLY A 567 -17.44 -15.40 1.59
N THR A 568 -16.51 -16.37 1.60
CA THR A 568 -16.30 -17.24 2.76
C THR A 568 -15.72 -16.47 3.94
N TYR A 569 -14.72 -15.64 3.70
CA TYR A 569 -14.08 -14.82 4.73
C TYR A 569 -15.06 -13.86 5.40
N LEU A 570 -15.91 -13.19 4.60
CA LEU A 570 -16.91 -12.24 5.09
C LEU A 570 -18.25 -12.90 5.43
N ASN A 571 -18.38 -14.22 5.22
CA ASN A 571 -19.60 -15.01 5.46
C ASN A 571 -20.83 -14.49 4.70
N LEU A 572 -20.67 -14.16 3.41
CA LEU A 572 -21.68 -13.55 2.54
C LEU A 572 -22.53 -14.59 1.76
N ASN A 573 -22.78 -15.78 2.29
CA ASN A 573 -23.55 -16.81 1.59
C ASN A 573 -24.99 -16.37 1.26
N SER A 574 -25.49 -16.75 0.09
CA SER A 574 -26.85 -16.41 -0.40
C SER A 574 -27.97 -16.94 0.53
N SER A 575 -27.69 -17.94 1.34
CA SER A 575 -28.61 -18.46 2.36
C SER A 575 -28.72 -17.59 3.61
N SER A 576 -27.85 -16.59 3.77
CA SER A 576 -27.85 -15.70 4.94
C SER A 576 -28.81 -14.52 4.85
N THR A 577 -29.59 -14.39 3.75
CA THR A 577 -30.64 -13.35 3.59
C THR A 577 -31.91 -13.58 4.42
N LYS A 578 -31.96 -14.61 5.25
CA LYS A 578 -32.94 -14.68 6.34
C LYS A 578 -32.36 -13.92 7.52
N ASN A 579 -33.06 -12.87 7.97
CA ASN A 579 -32.84 -12.13 9.21
C ASN A 579 -32.28 -13.01 10.33
N THR A 580 -30.96 -13.23 10.36
CA THR A 580 -30.31 -13.77 11.54
C THR A 580 -30.18 -12.61 12.52
N PRO A 581 -30.67 -12.75 13.76
CA PRO A 581 -30.48 -11.68 14.74
C PRO A 581 -29.00 -11.36 14.85
N ASP A 582 -28.69 -10.06 14.91
CA ASP A 582 -27.35 -9.54 15.18
C ASP A 582 -26.66 -10.39 16.23
N LYS A 583 -25.66 -11.18 15.86
CA LYS A 583 -24.85 -11.99 16.79
C LYS A 583 -23.91 -11.07 17.56
N LYS A 584 -24.50 -10.19 18.37
CA LYS A 584 -23.72 -9.31 19.25
C LYS A 584 -23.08 -10.11 20.36
N VAL A 585 -21.78 -9.94 20.51
CA VAL A 585 -21.02 -10.50 21.62
C VAL A 585 -21.53 -9.88 22.93
N LEU A 586 -21.95 -10.71 23.85
CA LEU A 586 -22.29 -10.29 25.19
C LEU A 586 -21.04 -10.11 26.04
N SER A 587 -21.19 -9.56 27.25
CA SER A 587 -20.14 -9.63 28.26
C SER A 587 -20.18 -11.01 28.94
N TYR A 588 -19.14 -11.79 28.68
CA TYR A 588 -18.97 -13.12 29.29
C TYR A 588 -18.07 -13.11 30.53
N ILE A 589 -17.47 -11.94 30.85
CA ILE A 589 -16.60 -11.79 32.03
C ILE A 589 -17.39 -12.15 33.29
N ASN A 590 -16.78 -12.95 34.19
CA ASN A 590 -17.33 -13.54 35.40
C ASN A 590 -18.47 -14.56 35.19
N LYS A 591 -18.75 -14.97 33.95
CA LYS A 591 -19.68 -16.05 33.63
C LYS A 591 -19.00 -17.40 33.70
N GLU A 592 -19.78 -18.47 33.93
CA GLU A 592 -19.30 -19.83 33.95
C GLU A 592 -18.84 -20.29 32.55
N THR A 593 -17.67 -20.92 32.48
CA THR A 593 -17.02 -21.29 31.25
C THR A 593 -17.87 -22.23 30.37
N ASN A 594 -18.46 -23.27 30.94
CA ASN A 594 -19.26 -24.23 30.17
C ASN A 594 -20.54 -23.61 29.63
N TRP A 595 -21.20 -22.77 30.40
CA TRP A 595 -22.38 -22.05 29.95
C TRP A 595 -22.05 -21.10 28.79
N VAL A 596 -20.94 -20.37 28.88
CA VAL A 596 -20.48 -19.46 27.77
C VAL A 596 -20.15 -20.26 26.52
N LYS A 597 -19.50 -21.41 26.68
CA LYS A 597 -19.16 -22.30 25.56
C LYS A 597 -20.42 -22.75 24.82
N GLU A 598 -21.41 -23.26 25.53
CA GLU A 598 -22.67 -23.72 24.95
C GLU A 598 -23.45 -22.56 24.30
N GLU A 599 -23.51 -21.40 24.95
CA GLU A 599 -24.19 -20.23 24.40
C GLU A 599 -23.56 -19.76 23.07
N LEU A 600 -22.24 -19.73 23.00
CA LEU A 600 -21.55 -19.34 21.76
C LEU A 600 -21.74 -20.36 20.63
N ILE A 601 -21.72 -21.67 20.96
CA ILE A 601 -21.99 -22.73 19.99
C ILE A 601 -23.46 -22.62 19.50
N ASN A 602 -24.42 -22.38 20.38
CA ASN A 602 -25.82 -22.16 20.01
C ASN A 602 -26.03 -20.93 19.13
N LYS A 603 -25.15 -19.94 19.27
CA LYS A 603 -25.09 -18.77 18.37
C LYS A 603 -24.29 -19.05 17.09
N GLU A 604 -23.89 -20.28 16.81
CA GLU A 604 -23.04 -20.67 15.68
C GLU A 604 -21.72 -19.90 15.65
N LEU A 605 -21.17 -19.56 16.81
CA LEU A 605 -19.83 -18.97 16.96
C LEU A 605 -18.83 -20.03 17.42
N ASN A 606 -17.54 -19.77 17.25
CA ASN A 606 -16.47 -20.70 17.59
C ASN A 606 -15.75 -20.25 18.88
N PRO A 607 -16.09 -20.78 20.07
CA PRO A 607 -15.41 -20.44 21.32
C PRO A 607 -14.02 -21.05 21.39
N ILE A 608 -13.02 -20.22 21.57
CA ILE A 608 -11.63 -20.62 21.84
C ILE A 608 -11.36 -20.36 23.33
N ILE A 609 -11.31 -21.45 24.11
CA ILE A 609 -11.15 -21.38 25.58
C ILE A 609 -9.67 -21.59 25.91
N ILE A 610 -9.10 -20.67 26.67
CA ILE A 610 -7.72 -20.66 27.11
C ILE A 610 -7.71 -20.83 28.65
N GLY A 611 -7.12 -21.93 29.07
CA GLY A 611 -7.14 -22.36 30.49
C GLY A 611 -8.31 -23.28 30.83
N ASN A 612 -8.34 -23.79 32.08
CA ASN A 612 -9.27 -24.78 32.58
C ASN A 612 -10.11 -24.27 33.76
N GLY A 613 -10.17 -22.96 33.98
CA GLY A 613 -10.89 -22.34 35.07
C GLY A 613 -12.39 -22.28 34.83
N ASP A 614 -13.16 -22.23 35.93
CA ASP A 614 -14.62 -22.26 35.89
C ASP A 614 -15.26 -20.96 35.39
N LYS A 615 -14.55 -19.84 35.40
CA LYS A 615 -15.08 -18.53 35.04
C LYS A 615 -14.21 -17.83 33.99
N ILE A 616 -14.85 -17.07 33.12
CA ILE A 616 -14.19 -16.22 32.14
C ILE A 616 -13.66 -14.94 32.82
N ILE A 617 -12.38 -14.64 32.67
CA ILE A 617 -11.75 -13.43 33.22
C ILE A 617 -11.48 -12.37 32.17
N GLN A 618 -11.25 -12.78 30.91
CA GLN A 618 -11.10 -11.88 29.77
C GLN A 618 -11.74 -12.48 28.53
N GLN A 619 -12.15 -11.63 27.59
CA GLN A 619 -12.72 -12.03 26.31
C GLN A 619 -12.25 -11.13 25.17
N TYR A 620 -12.20 -11.68 23.97
CA TYR A 620 -12.06 -10.94 22.71
C TYR A 620 -12.89 -11.65 21.63
N PRO A 621 -13.68 -10.92 20.81
CA PRO A 621 -13.91 -9.47 20.84
C PRO A 621 -14.67 -8.97 22.07
N ASN A 622 -14.62 -7.65 22.27
CA ASN A 622 -15.33 -7.01 23.38
C ASN A 622 -16.85 -7.06 23.19
N LYS A 623 -17.59 -6.87 24.30
CA LYS A 623 -19.04 -6.71 24.28
C LYS A 623 -19.51 -5.73 23.23
N GLY A 624 -20.52 -6.10 22.45
CA GLY A 624 -21.16 -5.29 21.41
C GLY A 624 -20.58 -5.48 20.01
N ALA A 625 -19.47 -6.21 19.86
CA ALA A 625 -18.98 -6.61 18.55
C ALA A 625 -20.00 -7.47 17.82
N VAL A 626 -20.21 -7.23 16.55
CA VAL A 626 -21.07 -8.05 15.68
C VAL A 626 -20.18 -9.09 15.01
N LEU A 627 -20.56 -10.36 15.13
CA LEU A 627 -19.81 -11.49 14.61
C LEU A 627 -20.63 -12.27 13.59
N ASN A 628 -19.91 -12.91 12.68
CA ASN A 628 -20.45 -13.82 11.69
C ASN A 628 -20.47 -15.27 12.22
N LYS A 629 -21.18 -16.14 11.51
CA LYS A 629 -21.16 -17.59 11.78
C LYS A 629 -19.71 -18.11 11.72
N ASN A 630 -19.32 -18.94 12.70
CA ASN A 630 -18.00 -19.52 12.89
C ASN A 630 -16.87 -18.55 13.27
N ASP A 631 -17.15 -17.24 13.47
CA ASP A 631 -16.14 -16.33 14.01
C ASP A 631 -15.68 -16.80 15.39
N LYS A 632 -14.36 -16.68 15.62
CA LYS A 632 -13.75 -17.09 16.88
C LYS A 632 -14.03 -16.08 17.99
N VAL A 633 -14.39 -16.58 19.15
CA VAL A 633 -14.49 -15.80 20.40
C VAL A 633 -13.47 -16.36 21.38
N PHE A 634 -12.45 -15.58 21.66
CA PHE A 634 -11.37 -15.95 22.57
C PHE A 634 -11.78 -15.66 24.01
N LEU A 635 -11.61 -16.63 24.88
CA LEU A 635 -12.04 -16.59 26.25
C LEU A 635 -10.91 -17.07 27.18
N LEU A 636 -10.39 -16.17 27.99
CA LEU A 636 -9.41 -16.51 29.01
C LEU A 636 -10.13 -16.85 30.29
N THR A 637 -9.84 -18.01 30.88
CA THR A 637 -10.49 -18.49 32.11
C THR A 637 -9.66 -18.17 33.35
N SER A 638 -10.28 -18.34 34.54
CA SER A 638 -9.60 -18.19 35.83
C SER A 638 -8.68 -19.38 36.16
N SER A 639 -7.79 -19.72 35.28
CA SER A 639 -6.85 -20.83 35.46
C SER A 639 -5.56 -20.38 36.19
N SER A 640 -4.95 -21.29 36.95
CA SER A 640 -3.62 -21.08 37.54
C SER A 640 -2.48 -21.25 36.51
N GLU A 641 -2.74 -22.01 35.46
CA GLU A 641 -1.81 -22.29 34.37
C GLU A 641 -2.55 -22.25 33.04
N TYR A 642 -1.87 -21.73 32.00
CA TYR A 642 -2.34 -21.75 30.64
C TYR A 642 -1.42 -22.62 29.80
N LYS A 643 -2.00 -23.30 28.79
CA LYS A 643 -1.26 -24.19 27.89
C LYS A 643 -1.37 -23.70 26.45
N TYR A 644 -0.33 -23.98 25.68
CA TYR A 644 -0.33 -23.71 24.25
C TYR A 644 -1.34 -24.57 23.52
N ILE A 645 -2.10 -23.96 22.63
CA ILE A 645 -3.12 -24.60 21.81
C ILE A 645 -2.66 -24.67 20.34
N ASP A 646 -3.28 -25.55 19.56
CA ASP A 646 -3.03 -25.64 18.14
C ASP A 646 -3.61 -24.45 17.40
N ILE A 647 -2.76 -23.76 16.67
CA ILE A 647 -3.12 -22.59 15.86
C ILE A 647 -2.83 -22.82 14.35
N LEU A 648 -2.54 -24.07 13.93
CA LEU A 648 -2.36 -24.38 12.52
C LEU A 648 -3.58 -23.95 11.70
N SER A 649 -3.34 -23.39 10.52
CA SER A 649 -4.35 -22.83 9.61
C SER A 649 -5.14 -21.63 10.17
N TRP A 650 -4.73 -21.04 11.28
CA TRP A 650 -5.32 -19.80 11.76
C TRP A 650 -4.82 -18.61 10.95
N SER A 651 -5.72 -17.63 10.80
CA SER A 651 -5.35 -16.35 10.21
C SER A 651 -4.42 -15.56 11.15
N LYS A 652 -3.61 -14.69 10.59
CA LYS A 652 -2.75 -13.80 11.38
C LYS A 652 -3.55 -12.95 12.37
N LYS A 653 -4.76 -12.51 12.00
CA LYS A 653 -5.71 -11.80 12.87
C LYS A 653 -6.08 -12.64 14.11
N ASP A 654 -6.41 -13.91 13.90
CA ASP A 654 -6.80 -14.80 15.01
C ASP A 654 -5.63 -15.01 15.97
N VAL A 655 -4.45 -15.23 15.43
CA VAL A 655 -3.20 -15.39 16.22
C VAL A 655 -2.90 -14.13 17.01
N SER A 656 -2.93 -12.96 16.36
CA SER A 656 -2.71 -11.68 17.04
C SER A 656 -3.74 -11.44 18.16
N SER A 657 -5.00 -11.82 17.93
CA SER A 657 -6.05 -11.71 18.94
C SER A 657 -5.81 -12.61 20.14
N LEU A 658 -5.37 -13.85 19.91
CA LEU A 658 -4.99 -14.82 20.95
C LEU A 658 -3.85 -14.28 21.81
N PHE A 659 -2.72 -13.94 21.19
CA PHE A 659 -1.51 -13.53 21.92
C PHE A 659 -1.70 -12.19 22.64
N LYS A 660 -2.47 -11.27 22.06
CA LYS A 660 -2.87 -10.02 22.74
C LYS A 660 -3.74 -10.28 23.97
N LEU A 661 -4.67 -11.22 23.90
CA LEU A 661 -5.52 -11.60 25.06
C LEU A 661 -4.67 -12.19 26.18
N MET A 662 -3.61 -12.91 25.83
CA MET A 662 -2.68 -13.54 26.78
C MET A 662 -1.57 -12.61 27.26
N ASP A 663 -1.51 -11.37 26.77
CA ASP A 663 -0.45 -10.39 27.06
C ASP A 663 0.94 -10.94 26.76
N MET A 664 1.11 -11.53 25.55
CA MET A 664 2.33 -12.15 25.06
C MET A 664 2.79 -11.52 23.75
N THR A 665 4.10 -11.59 23.51
CA THR A 665 4.74 -11.20 22.25
C THR A 665 5.23 -12.43 21.50
N TYR A 666 5.32 -12.35 20.18
CA TYR A 666 5.87 -13.41 19.32
C TYR A 666 6.55 -12.80 18.10
N GLU A 667 7.48 -13.55 17.53
CA GLU A 667 8.13 -13.25 16.26
C GLU A 667 7.33 -13.89 15.12
N GLU A 668 7.20 -13.19 14.01
CA GLU A 668 6.43 -13.68 12.87
C GLU A 668 7.23 -13.62 11.57
N GLU A 669 7.03 -14.62 10.73
CA GLU A 669 7.63 -14.72 9.40
C GLU A 669 6.57 -15.09 8.36
N GLY A 670 6.56 -14.38 7.23
CA GLY A 670 5.61 -14.62 6.13
C GLY A 670 4.24 -13.96 6.35
N TYR A 671 3.25 -14.41 5.56
CA TYR A 671 1.88 -13.90 5.59
C TYR A 671 0.89 -15.00 5.22
N GLY A 672 -0.39 -14.81 5.60
CA GLY A 672 -1.47 -15.76 5.30
C GLY A 672 -1.92 -16.54 6.52
N TYR A 673 -1.77 -17.85 6.47
CA TYR A 673 -2.21 -18.77 7.50
C TYR A 673 -1.04 -19.48 8.16
N VAL A 674 -1.16 -19.77 9.45
CA VAL A 674 -0.12 -20.46 10.21
C VAL A 674 0.17 -21.84 9.61
N THR A 675 1.44 -22.08 9.30
CA THR A 675 1.93 -23.39 8.82
C THR A 675 2.87 -24.06 9.83
N SER A 676 3.51 -23.29 10.70
CA SER A 676 4.29 -23.84 11.80
C SER A 676 4.48 -22.82 12.93
N TYR A 677 4.75 -23.32 14.11
CA TYR A 677 5.09 -22.54 15.30
C TYR A 677 6.15 -23.27 16.14
N SER A 678 6.89 -22.51 16.96
CA SER A 678 8.06 -23.02 17.68
C SER A 678 7.77 -23.69 19.03
N TYR A 679 6.54 -23.62 19.54
CA TYR A 679 6.15 -24.23 20.81
C TYR A 679 5.59 -25.66 20.63
N LYS A 680 5.50 -26.41 21.73
CA LYS A 680 4.82 -27.71 21.75
C LYS A 680 3.42 -27.55 22.32
N LEU A 681 2.48 -28.32 21.77
CA LEU A 681 1.11 -28.36 22.28
C LEU A 681 1.10 -28.86 23.73
N ASP A 682 0.20 -28.30 24.53
CA ASP A 682 0.01 -28.61 25.95
C ASP A 682 1.17 -28.23 26.90
N ASP A 683 2.28 -27.66 26.37
CA ASP A 683 3.29 -27.06 27.24
C ASP A 683 2.70 -25.85 27.98
N VAL A 684 3.12 -25.65 29.24
CA VAL A 684 2.70 -24.51 30.04
C VAL A 684 3.30 -23.23 29.48
N ILE A 685 2.44 -22.24 29.29
CA ILE A 685 2.80 -20.94 28.74
C ILE A 685 3.62 -20.14 29.77
N ASN A 686 4.78 -19.65 29.35
CA ASN A 686 5.56 -18.67 30.08
C ASN A 686 5.61 -17.36 29.29
N LYS A 687 5.35 -16.21 29.94
CA LYS A 687 5.36 -14.90 29.28
C LYS A 687 6.70 -14.50 28.66
N GLU A 688 7.78 -15.12 29.08
CA GLU A 688 9.15 -14.88 28.59
C GLU A 688 9.52 -15.80 27.40
N ASP A 689 8.62 -16.70 27.00
CA ASP A 689 8.88 -17.61 25.90
C ASP A 689 9.08 -16.85 24.57
N LYS A 690 10.15 -17.19 23.87
CA LYS A 690 10.42 -16.69 22.51
C LYS A 690 9.69 -17.57 21.51
N ILE A 691 8.54 -17.10 21.06
CA ILE A 691 7.69 -17.82 20.12
C ILE A 691 7.92 -17.29 18.73
N LYS A 692 8.15 -18.20 17.77
CA LYS A 692 8.18 -17.88 16.35
C LYS A 692 7.04 -18.57 15.65
N ILE A 693 6.30 -17.83 14.79
CA ILE A 693 5.15 -18.30 14.01
C ILE A 693 5.43 -18.03 12.54
N ILE A 694 5.28 -19.07 11.71
CA ILE A 694 5.48 -18.99 10.27
C ILE A 694 4.13 -19.07 9.57
N TYR A 695 3.91 -18.13 8.67
CA TYR A 695 2.71 -18.04 7.86
C TYR A 695 3.04 -18.31 6.39
N LYS A 696 2.13 -19.03 5.70
CA LYS A 696 2.18 -19.18 4.25
C LYS A 696 0.83 -18.88 3.63
N PRO A 697 0.78 -18.40 2.38
CA PRO A 697 -0.47 -18.24 1.66
C PRO A 697 -1.11 -19.61 1.34
N LEU A 698 -2.44 -19.61 1.20
CA LEU A 698 -3.23 -20.85 0.99
C LEU A 698 -2.77 -21.67 -0.22
N TYR A 699 -2.29 -21.04 -1.27
CA TYR A 699 -1.83 -21.75 -2.48
C TYR A 699 -0.54 -22.56 -2.25
N GLU A 700 0.34 -22.11 -1.37
CA GLU A 700 1.54 -22.87 -0.99
C GLU A 700 1.17 -24.06 -0.11
N ILE A 701 0.24 -23.87 0.84
CA ILE A 701 -0.25 -24.94 1.72
C ILE A 701 -0.90 -26.07 0.89
N LYS A 702 -1.71 -25.73 -0.13
CA LYS A 702 -2.34 -26.71 -1.01
C LYS A 702 -1.34 -27.46 -1.90
N LYS A 703 -0.22 -26.85 -2.29
CA LYS A 703 0.83 -27.53 -3.05
C LYS A 703 1.56 -28.58 -2.24
N GLU A 704 1.82 -28.34 -0.97
CA GLU A 704 2.48 -29.28 -0.06
C GLU A 704 1.58 -30.47 0.31
N SER A 705 0.25 -30.32 0.25
CA SER A 705 -0.72 -31.40 0.50
C SER A 705 -1.02 -32.30 -0.74
N THR A 706 -0.52 -31.93 -1.93
CA THR A 706 -0.71 -32.70 -3.19
C THR A 706 0.56 -33.41 -3.66
N ASN A 707 1.68 -33.28 -2.97
CA ASN A 707 2.90 -34.05 -3.11
C ASN A 707 3.07 -35.03 -1.95
#